data_a8543ca5394877594ab35389a2a2fd30
#
_entry.id   a8543ca5394877594ab35389a2a2fd30
#
_cell.length_a   1.000
_cell.length_b   1.000
_cell.length_c   1.000
_cell.angle_alpha   90.00
_cell.angle_beta   90.00
_cell.angle_gamma   90.00
#
_symmetry.space_group_name_H-M   'P 1'
#
loop_
_entity.id
_entity.type
_entity.pdbx_description
1 polymer ?
#
loop_
_entity_poly.entity_id
_entity_poly.type
_entity_poly.pdbx_seq_one_letter_code
_entity_poly.pdbx_strand_id
1 'polypeptide(L)'
;MVFADSASNELNETCLNLNCMPRLQRGIFAFVVLLAACEAASAQIPRPAEHFSANPKTVTFTVVDQNGDVVPAAQVTVDEPSQPARHIATDYAGRCSWTPRQTQPYKVRVEKPGFYLSTTEDLDPQQTTLRIVLARVELIQQQVNVSAAAPGIDTEQVSDQKALDVPEIVNVPYPTNIDIRNLLPFTPGIVADSSGQVHVAGGETWMSLDTLDGFDIRNPIFGTLDLRLNPDSVRSIDTETTRYPVQYGRATGGVIAFTTGMGDNKFRYDTTDFIPSFRNQNGIRFDTFEPRFVFSGPIRRDKVWFFEAIDTQYSQVYIPQLPSNADTDNLLRGSNLLKFQANIAQRNSLSAGLLFNDYHSPYEGISAISPQQSTDNHDILAWLPYVRDQQSFKNGVMLDAGFGVMRYREGWEPHGAIPYDLTPELPTGSNFETQTTRSQRVEGYTDIYFPPRHWAGSHQFRAGFDADHIDFDEYEAFAPVNYLREDRTLLRRSTFPAFPPFSRDNLELGAYLEDRWKPAKGLLLEPGLRYDWDQIIRGPLFSPRIAFNYSPPGAENSTKFTAGIGLYYEHTQLEFLTRALAGIRYDTYYAADGTTPTGPPLETTFTANNSSLREARALNWSLGVQQKLPARIYLGANFMQKRLSGEFVYASQNGPNPSPSALAGNYLLTNDRQDHYYSAEFDARKSFTGNYALFASYTRSSATTNSVLDYVPTIPLLGPQQSGPLFWDVPNRVISWGWLPAWAPWLPSIHKNWDFVYTADWHSGFPFDSLNSAEQIVGPAGSHRFPDYVSFSPGLEWRFHFRGKYFGLRGVAENINNNLNPYIVYNNVDSPQYLTFTQGLGRAFTTRIRLIQSSR
;
A
#
# COMPACT_ATOMS: atom_id res chain seq x y z
N MET A 1 8.56 -16.59 66.42
CA MET A 1 8.52 -17.79 67.23
C MET A 1 7.68 -18.81 66.48
N VAL A 2 8.39 -19.69 65.92
CA VAL A 2 8.24 -21.15 65.91
C VAL A 2 7.21 -21.66 64.91
N PHE A 3 7.73 -22.13 63.73
CA PHE A 3 7.78 -23.51 63.19
C PHE A 3 6.40 -24.14 62.89
N ALA A 4 6.21 -24.61 61.72
CA ALA A 4 6.79 -25.52 60.76
C ALA A 4 5.74 -26.62 60.40
N ASP A 5 5.84 -27.07 59.19
CA ASP A 5 5.36 -28.35 58.61
C ASP A 5 3.86 -28.56 58.38
N SER A 6 3.49 -28.51 57.10
CA SER A 6 3.18 -29.78 56.42
C SER A 6 3.11 -29.56 54.89
N ALA A 7 4.18 -29.98 54.24
CA ALA A 7 4.14 -30.28 52.83
C ALA A 7 3.37 -31.61 52.68
N SER A 8 2.34 -31.64 51.87
CA SER A 8 2.08 -32.76 50.95
C SER A 8 0.69 -32.63 50.27
N ASN A 9 0.67 -32.89 49.02
CA ASN A 9 -0.49 -33.16 48.17
C ASN A 9 -1.42 -32.00 47.80
N GLU A 10 -1.03 -31.32 46.71
CA GLU A 10 -1.95 -30.97 45.64
C GLU A 10 -1.15 -30.74 44.32
N LEU A 11 -0.56 -31.84 43.83
CA LEU A 11 -0.20 -32.00 42.43
C LEU A 11 -1.27 -32.92 41.84
N ASN A 12 -2.37 -32.36 41.39
CA ASN A 12 -3.15 -33.00 40.32
C ASN A 12 -4.17 -31.97 39.77
N GLU A 13 -4.26 -31.98 38.45
CA GLU A 13 -5.34 -31.34 37.69
C GLU A 13 -5.19 -29.83 37.42
N THR A 14 -4.12 -29.44 36.74
CA THR A 14 -4.26 -28.43 35.65
C THR A 14 -4.42 -29.17 34.31
N CYS A 15 -5.64 -29.62 34.07
CA CYS A 15 -6.08 -29.95 32.72
C CYS A 15 -5.80 -28.72 31.85
N LEU A 16 -4.86 -28.86 30.93
CA LEU A 16 -4.69 -27.96 29.78
C LEU A 16 -5.99 -27.99 28.97
N ASN A 17 -6.90 -27.09 29.31
CA ASN A 17 -8.17 -26.94 28.62
C ASN A 17 -7.84 -26.21 27.30
N LEU A 18 -7.65 -26.98 26.25
CA LEU A 18 -7.38 -26.55 24.87
C LEU A 18 -8.45 -25.59 24.29
N ASN A 19 -9.50 -25.34 25.04
CA ASN A 19 -10.58 -24.45 24.65
C ASN A 19 -10.37 -22.98 25.03
N CYS A 20 -9.31 -22.65 25.75
CA CYS A 20 -9.00 -21.27 26.17
C CYS A 20 -7.87 -20.62 25.33
N MET A 21 -7.37 -21.26 24.29
CA MET A 21 -6.41 -20.65 23.40
C MET A 21 -7.11 -19.93 22.23
N PRO A 22 -6.69 -18.73 21.86
CA PRO A 22 -7.19 -18.05 20.66
C PRO A 22 -7.08 -18.96 19.44
N ARG A 23 -8.03 -18.89 18.54
CA ARG A 23 -8.13 -19.75 17.33
C ARG A 23 -6.82 -19.79 16.50
N LEU A 24 -6.03 -18.73 16.54
CA LEU A 24 -4.75 -18.61 15.84
C LEU A 24 -3.69 -19.61 16.30
N GLN A 25 -3.64 -19.94 17.62
CA GLN A 25 -2.65 -20.87 18.17
C GLN A 25 -2.91 -22.34 17.77
N ARG A 26 -4.15 -22.71 17.40
CA ARG A 26 -4.47 -24.08 16.98
C ARG A 26 -3.91 -24.44 15.60
N GLY A 27 -3.75 -23.47 14.70
CA GLY A 27 -3.17 -23.68 13.37
C GLY A 27 -1.65 -23.89 13.37
N ILE A 28 -0.96 -23.20 14.28
CA ILE A 28 0.52 -23.20 14.35
C ILE A 28 1.06 -24.52 14.91
N PHE A 29 0.39 -25.15 15.86
CA PHE A 29 0.89 -26.38 16.51
C PHE A 29 0.79 -27.62 15.62
N ALA A 30 -0.14 -27.67 14.67
CA ALA A 30 -0.28 -28.80 13.75
C ALA A 30 0.79 -28.81 12.63
N PHE A 31 1.40 -27.66 12.34
CA PHE A 31 2.34 -27.52 11.22
C PHE A 31 3.80 -27.82 11.58
N VAL A 32 4.19 -27.66 12.83
CA VAL A 32 5.57 -27.86 13.29
C VAL A 32 5.97 -29.36 13.30
N VAL A 33 5.03 -30.29 13.34
CA VAL A 33 5.29 -31.73 13.43
C VAL A 33 5.58 -32.39 12.06
N LEU A 34 5.31 -31.73 10.92
CA LEU A 34 5.43 -32.35 9.57
C LEU A 34 6.77 -32.14 8.86
N LEU A 35 7.72 -31.39 9.45
CA LEU A 35 8.94 -30.93 8.75
C LEU A 35 10.23 -31.72 9.01
N ALA A 36 10.17 -32.92 9.63
CA ALA A 36 11.38 -33.66 10.07
C ALA A 36 11.91 -34.73 9.11
N ALA A 37 11.46 -34.81 7.86
CA ALA A 37 11.96 -35.87 6.94
C ALA A 37 12.15 -35.34 5.50
N CYS A 38 13.41 -35.10 5.10
CA CYS A 38 13.96 -35.39 3.78
C CYS A 38 15.31 -34.68 3.52
N GLU A 39 16.39 -35.46 3.50
CA GLU A 39 17.69 -35.07 2.90
C GLU A 39 18.00 -35.96 1.70
N ALA A 40 18.69 -35.35 0.72
CA ALA A 40 19.73 -35.89 -0.15
C ALA A 40 19.63 -35.77 -1.70
N ALA A 41 20.67 -35.19 -2.27
CA ALA A 41 21.47 -35.48 -3.50
C ALA A 41 20.96 -35.01 -4.88
N SER A 42 21.70 -34.53 -5.81
CA SER A 42 23.02 -34.60 -6.43
C SER A 42 23.11 -33.78 -7.75
N ALA A 43 24.29 -33.39 -8.17
CA ALA A 43 24.61 -32.51 -9.32
C ALA A 43 24.76 -33.23 -10.67
N GLN A 44 24.72 -32.50 -11.81
CA GLN A 44 25.17 -32.94 -13.15
C GLN A 44 25.84 -31.83 -14.00
N ILE A 45 26.78 -32.26 -14.86
CA ILE A 45 27.86 -31.57 -15.60
C ILE A 45 27.49 -31.27 -17.07
N PRO A 46 28.06 -30.25 -17.77
CA PRO A 46 27.71 -29.85 -19.15
C PRO A 46 28.60 -30.49 -20.26
N ARG A 47 28.13 -30.41 -21.53
CA ARG A 47 28.74 -30.94 -22.75
C ARG A 47 29.24 -29.82 -23.72
N PRO A 48 30.20 -30.13 -24.63
CA PRO A 48 30.93 -29.15 -25.45
C PRO A 48 30.32 -28.83 -26.86
N ALA A 49 30.88 -27.80 -27.52
CA ALA A 49 30.41 -27.07 -28.68
C ALA A 49 30.81 -27.64 -30.07
N GLU A 50 29.98 -27.41 -31.09
CA GLU A 50 30.19 -27.74 -32.53
C GLU A 50 30.18 -26.48 -33.45
N HIS A 51 30.79 -26.56 -34.65
CA HIS A 51 31.08 -25.50 -35.62
C HIS A 51 29.93 -25.19 -36.65
N PHE A 52 29.83 -23.94 -37.12
CA PHE A 52 28.71 -23.41 -37.86
C PHE A 52 29.04 -22.81 -39.25
N SER A 53 28.11 -22.97 -40.23
CA SER A 53 28.17 -22.34 -41.55
C SER A 53 26.78 -22.27 -42.22
N ALA A 54 26.17 -21.06 -42.32
CA ALA A 54 25.09 -20.62 -43.22
C ALA A 54 24.61 -19.20 -42.90
N ASN A 55 23.80 -18.57 -43.79
CA ASN A 55 23.29 -17.19 -43.63
C ASN A 55 22.46 -16.98 -42.38
N PRO A 56 22.61 -15.84 -41.64
CA PRO A 56 21.93 -15.57 -40.38
C PRO A 56 20.40 -15.46 -40.57
N LYS A 57 19.65 -16.08 -39.65
CA LYS A 57 18.18 -16.03 -39.59
C LYS A 57 17.72 -15.11 -38.48
N THR A 58 16.52 -14.55 -38.59
CA THR A 58 15.90 -13.81 -37.49
C THR A 58 15.72 -14.70 -36.26
N VAL A 59 16.26 -14.26 -35.14
CA VAL A 59 16.16 -14.94 -33.85
C VAL A 59 15.02 -14.27 -33.06
N THR A 60 14.14 -15.09 -32.52
CA THR A 60 13.12 -14.64 -31.56
C THR A 60 13.55 -15.02 -30.17
N PHE A 61 13.81 -14.02 -29.33
CA PHE A 61 14.06 -14.21 -27.89
C PHE A 61 12.73 -14.27 -27.16
N THR A 62 12.59 -15.22 -26.24
CA THR A 62 11.49 -15.29 -25.28
C THR A 62 12.08 -15.23 -23.89
N VAL A 63 11.81 -14.17 -23.17
CA VAL A 63 12.29 -13.94 -21.81
C VAL A 63 11.20 -14.38 -20.83
N VAL A 64 11.57 -15.28 -19.94
CA VAL A 64 10.69 -15.80 -18.88
C VAL A 64 11.39 -15.80 -17.54
N ASP A 65 10.65 -15.86 -16.46
CA ASP A 65 11.23 -16.09 -15.14
C ASP A 65 11.57 -17.56 -14.92
N GLN A 66 12.10 -17.87 -13.74
CA GLN A 66 12.49 -19.24 -13.36
C GLN A 66 11.31 -20.23 -13.34
N ASN A 67 10.09 -19.73 -13.25
CA ASN A 67 8.87 -20.55 -13.23
C ASN A 67 8.21 -20.66 -14.61
N GLY A 68 8.65 -19.84 -15.57
CA GLY A 68 8.17 -19.85 -16.93
C GLY A 68 7.17 -18.75 -17.26
N ASP A 69 6.85 -17.88 -16.31
CA ASP A 69 6.06 -16.68 -16.55
C ASP A 69 6.81 -15.74 -17.47
N VAL A 70 6.09 -15.10 -18.40
CA VAL A 70 6.71 -14.16 -19.32
C VAL A 70 7.18 -12.91 -18.60
N VAL A 71 8.31 -12.35 -19.05
CA VAL A 71 8.86 -11.11 -18.51
C VAL A 71 8.74 -10.01 -19.55
N PRO A 72 7.69 -9.17 -19.49
CA PRO A 72 7.52 -8.05 -20.41
C PRO A 72 8.50 -6.92 -20.10
N ALA A 73 8.75 -6.06 -21.09
CA ALA A 73 9.63 -4.89 -21.01
C ALA A 73 11.04 -5.20 -20.46
N ALA A 74 11.53 -6.44 -20.60
CA ALA A 74 12.92 -6.77 -20.30
C ALA A 74 13.84 -6.20 -21.37
N GLN A 75 14.91 -5.54 -20.97
CA GLN A 75 15.92 -4.98 -21.89
C GLN A 75 16.87 -6.06 -22.34
N VAL A 76 16.80 -6.41 -23.61
CA VAL A 76 17.68 -7.37 -24.26
C VAL A 76 18.77 -6.61 -25.01
N THR A 77 20.00 -6.73 -24.55
CA THR A 77 21.18 -6.16 -25.23
C THR A 77 21.88 -7.26 -26.01
N VAL A 78 22.02 -7.09 -27.32
CA VAL A 78 22.70 -8.02 -28.19
C VAL A 78 24.03 -7.40 -28.63
N ASP A 79 25.13 -8.09 -28.30
CA ASP A 79 26.50 -7.70 -28.65
C ASP A 79 27.02 -8.63 -29.75
N GLU A 80 27.19 -8.11 -30.96
CA GLU A 80 27.89 -8.76 -32.07
C GLU A 80 29.35 -8.30 -32.12
N PRO A 81 30.31 -9.19 -32.50
CA PRO A 81 31.69 -8.79 -32.69
C PRO A 81 31.82 -7.61 -33.66
N SER A 82 32.58 -6.57 -33.27
CA SER A 82 32.84 -5.39 -34.11
C SER A 82 31.62 -4.56 -34.52
N GLN A 83 30.47 -4.72 -33.85
CA GLN A 83 29.26 -3.92 -34.06
C GLN A 83 28.86 -3.20 -32.77
N PRO A 84 28.19 -2.05 -32.86
CA PRO A 84 27.62 -1.41 -31.67
C PRO A 84 26.51 -2.29 -31.08
N ALA A 85 26.47 -2.41 -29.75
CA ALA A 85 25.45 -3.15 -29.01
C ALA A 85 24.03 -2.70 -29.42
N ARG A 86 23.12 -3.65 -29.58
CA ARG A 86 21.72 -3.39 -29.87
C ARG A 86 20.86 -3.62 -28.64
N HIS A 87 20.01 -2.65 -28.34
CA HIS A 87 19.06 -2.73 -27.23
C HIS A 87 17.65 -2.92 -27.80
N ILE A 88 16.92 -3.91 -27.30
CA ILE A 88 15.58 -4.27 -27.73
C ILE A 88 14.81 -4.61 -26.46
N ALA A 89 13.59 -4.09 -26.30
CA ALA A 89 12.73 -4.49 -25.19
C ALA A 89 11.80 -5.64 -25.60
N THR A 90 11.48 -6.51 -24.65
CA THR A 90 10.47 -7.55 -24.86
C THR A 90 9.05 -6.95 -24.86
N ASP A 91 8.18 -7.53 -25.66
CA ASP A 91 6.75 -7.23 -25.72
C ASP A 91 6.02 -7.75 -24.47
N TYR A 92 4.69 -7.57 -24.37
CA TYR A 92 3.89 -8.06 -23.26
C TYR A 92 3.92 -9.59 -23.11
N ALA A 93 4.20 -10.33 -24.19
CA ALA A 93 4.41 -11.77 -24.14
C ALA A 93 5.86 -12.17 -23.89
N GLY A 94 6.70 -11.25 -23.39
CA GLY A 94 8.09 -11.50 -23.08
C GLY A 94 8.97 -11.76 -24.31
N ARG A 95 8.56 -11.32 -25.52
CA ARG A 95 9.27 -11.65 -26.76
C ARG A 95 9.85 -10.42 -27.43
N CYS A 96 11.00 -10.59 -28.06
CA CYS A 96 11.54 -9.64 -29.03
C CYS A 96 12.26 -10.40 -30.14
N SER A 97 12.44 -9.76 -31.31
CA SER A 97 13.09 -10.37 -32.47
C SER A 97 14.24 -9.52 -32.96
N TRP A 98 15.29 -10.19 -33.39
CA TRP A 98 16.47 -9.56 -33.89
C TRP A 98 17.09 -10.41 -35.02
N THR A 99 17.69 -9.78 -36.01
CA THR A 99 18.38 -10.47 -37.10
C THR A 99 19.87 -10.18 -37.01
N PRO A 100 20.72 -11.22 -36.82
CA PRO A 100 22.16 -11.08 -36.86
C PRO A 100 22.63 -10.44 -38.19
N ARG A 101 23.69 -9.65 -38.11
CA ARG A 101 24.33 -9.08 -39.31
C ARG A 101 25.51 -9.93 -39.80
N GLN A 102 26.00 -10.78 -38.90
CA GLN A 102 27.18 -11.63 -39.13
C GLN A 102 26.83 -13.09 -38.80
N THR A 103 27.64 -14.00 -39.35
CA THR A 103 27.55 -15.45 -39.06
C THR A 103 28.41 -15.87 -37.86
N GLN A 104 28.93 -14.93 -37.08
CA GLN A 104 29.76 -15.19 -35.90
C GLN A 104 28.87 -15.31 -34.64
N PRO A 105 29.32 -16.10 -33.66
CA PRO A 105 28.64 -16.13 -32.36
C PRO A 105 28.47 -14.75 -31.73
N TYR A 106 27.37 -14.54 -31.06
CA TYR A 106 27.00 -13.28 -30.41
C TYR A 106 26.68 -13.51 -28.94
N LYS A 107 26.68 -12.42 -28.20
CA LYS A 107 26.37 -12.41 -26.75
C LYS A 107 25.04 -11.69 -26.53
N VAL A 108 24.22 -12.21 -25.63
CA VAL A 108 22.99 -11.58 -25.20
C VAL A 108 23.03 -11.33 -23.70
N ARG A 109 22.71 -10.11 -23.32
CA ARG A 109 22.52 -9.69 -21.95
C ARG A 109 21.09 -9.24 -21.77
N VAL A 110 20.37 -9.75 -20.76
CA VAL A 110 18.99 -9.40 -20.46
C VAL A 110 18.92 -8.86 -19.05
N GLU A 111 18.29 -7.70 -18.91
CA GLU A 111 18.13 -7.01 -17.64
C GLU A 111 16.69 -6.52 -17.47
N LYS A 112 16.15 -6.64 -16.26
CA LYS A 112 14.85 -6.12 -15.83
C LYS A 112 14.95 -5.78 -14.35
N PRO A 113 14.43 -4.63 -13.87
CA PRO A 113 14.27 -4.36 -12.44
C PRO A 113 13.54 -5.52 -11.73
N GLY A 114 13.97 -5.88 -10.52
CA GLY A 114 13.44 -7.04 -9.80
C GLY A 114 14.00 -8.40 -10.21
N PHE A 115 14.90 -8.46 -11.21
CA PHE A 115 15.55 -9.69 -11.68
C PHE A 115 17.07 -9.58 -11.68
N TYR A 116 17.74 -10.72 -11.56
CA TYR A 116 19.19 -10.79 -11.77
C TYR A 116 19.52 -10.64 -13.24
N LEU A 117 20.62 -9.97 -13.53
CA LEU A 117 21.19 -9.86 -14.88
C LEU A 117 21.49 -11.25 -15.43
N SER A 118 20.93 -11.61 -16.58
CA SER A 118 21.25 -12.84 -17.32
C SER A 118 22.17 -12.50 -18.50
N THR A 119 23.25 -13.28 -18.62
CA THR A 119 24.18 -13.14 -19.75
C THR A 119 24.41 -14.51 -20.35
N THR A 120 24.23 -14.61 -21.66
CA THR A 120 24.50 -15.83 -22.44
C THR A 120 25.49 -15.48 -23.54
N GLU A 121 26.57 -16.19 -23.60
CA GLU A 121 27.67 -15.99 -24.57
C GLU A 121 27.69 -17.11 -25.61
N ASP A 122 28.39 -16.92 -26.71
CA ASP A 122 28.60 -17.89 -27.80
C ASP A 122 27.32 -18.45 -28.42
N LEU A 123 26.32 -17.60 -28.61
CA LEU A 123 25.04 -17.98 -29.21
C LEU A 123 25.19 -18.18 -30.74
N ASP A 124 24.60 -19.26 -31.24
CA ASP A 124 24.59 -19.60 -32.66
C ASP A 124 23.67 -18.68 -33.49
N PRO A 125 24.17 -17.94 -34.47
CA PRO A 125 23.38 -17.08 -35.35
C PRO A 125 22.37 -17.84 -36.24
N GLN A 126 22.41 -19.17 -36.31
CA GLN A 126 21.43 -20.00 -37.02
C GLN A 126 20.22 -20.38 -36.14
N GLN A 127 20.29 -20.21 -34.86
CA GLN A 127 19.19 -20.48 -33.94
C GLN A 127 18.06 -19.48 -34.17
N THR A 128 16.85 -19.95 -34.45
CA THR A 128 15.69 -19.07 -34.74
C THR A 128 14.88 -18.70 -33.52
N THR A 129 15.04 -19.44 -32.41
CA THR A 129 14.34 -19.19 -31.15
C THR A 129 15.26 -19.41 -29.94
N LEU A 130 15.28 -18.48 -29.05
CA LEU A 130 16.07 -18.59 -27.82
C LEU A 130 15.17 -18.25 -26.62
N ARG A 131 15.08 -19.18 -25.66
CA ARG A 131 14.42 -18.93 -24.38
C ARG A 131 15.47 -18.52 -23.35
N ILE A 132 15.29 -17.33 -22.75
CA ILE A 132 16.18 -16.79 -21.74
C ILE A 132 15.41 -16.77 -20.42
N VAL A 133 16.00 -17.33 -19.36
CA VAL A 133 15.40 -17.36 -18.04
C VAL A 133 16.05 -16.29 -17.19
N LEU A 134 15.26 -15.37 -16.67
CA LEU A 134 15.66 -14.41 -15.64
C LEU A 134 15.28 -14.94 -14.26
N ALA A 135 16.22 -14.96 -13.35
CA ALA A 135 15.96 -15.28 -11.96
C ALA A 135 15.49 -14.01 -11.24
N ARG A 136 14.35 -14.06 -10.54
CA ARG A 136 13.88 -12.97 -9.68
C ARG A 136 14.86 -12.70 -8.56
N VAL A 137 14.99 -11.43 -8.17
CA VAL A 137 15.81 -11.06 -7.01
C VAL A 137 15.07 -11.53 -5.77
N GLU A 138 15.69 -12.46 -5.04
CA GLU A 138 15.16 -12.98 -3.79
C GLU A 138 15.72 -12.22 -2.60
N LEU A 139 15.02 -12.25 -1.46
CA LEU A 139 15.45 -11.63 -0.20
C LEU A 139 16.82 -12.10 0.29
N ILE A 140 17.27 -13.25 -0.18
CA ILE A 140 18.49 -13.91 0.24
C ILE A 140 19.61 -13.55 -0.73
N GLN A 141 20.41 -12.55 -0.38
CA GLN A 141 21.66 -12.25 -1.09
C GLN A 141 22.80 -13.06 -0.54
N GLN A 142 23.28 -14.03 -1.34
CA GLN A 142 24.68 -14.39 -1.24
C GLN A 142 25.54 -13.30 -1.92
N GLN A 143 26.73 -13.04 -1.36
CA GLN A 143 27.81 -12.35 -2.06
C GLN A 143 28.31 -13.19 -3.25
N VAL A 144 27.48 -13.41 -4.23
CA VAL A 144 27.94 -13.71 -5.57
C VAL A 144 27.99 -12.36 -6.28
N ASN A 145 29.04 -12.09 -7.03
CA ASN A 145 29.25 -10.91 -7.87
C ASN A 145 28.19 -10.81 -9.00
N VAL A 146 26.94 -10.93 -8.66
CA VAL A 146 25.81 -10.70 -9.54
C VAL A 146 25.29 -9.32 -9.21
N SER A 147 25.75 -8.32 -9.95
CA SER A 147 25.16 -7.00 -9.86
C SER A 147 23.72 -7.10 -10.32
N ALA A 148 22.77 -6.83 -9.42
CA ALA A 148 21.43 -6.42 -9.87
C ALA A 148 21.61 -5.28 -10.87
N ALA A 149 20.86 -5.31 -11.95
CA ALA A 149 20.91 -4.25 -12.93
C ALA A 149 20.59 -2.94 -12.20
N ALA A 150 21.52 -1.98 -12.24
CA ALA A 150 21.18 -0.64 -11.74
C ALA A 150 19.96 -0.18 -12.52
N PRO A 151 18.92 0.37 -11.86
CA PRO A 151 17.75 0.85 -12.57
C PRO A 151 18.20 1.83 -13.65
N GLY A 152 17.97 1.46 -14.91
CA GLY A 152 18.20 2.31 -16.05
C GLY A 152 17.00 3.25 -16.22
N ILE A 153 17.13 4.26 -17.09
CA ILE A 153 15.96 4.98 -17.58
C ILE A 153 15.18 3.98 -18.47
N ASP A 154 13.96 3.62 -18.02
CA ASP A 154 13.09 2.74 -18.80
C ASP A 154 12.34 3.56 -19.87
N THR A 155 12.77 3.42 -21.13
CA THR A 155 12.17 4.11 -22.29
C THR A 155 10.90 3.43 -22.79
N GLU A 156 10.56 2.28 -22.21
CA GLU A 156 9.33 1.57 -22.52
C GLU A 156 8.18 1.91 -21.55
N GLN A 157 8.46 2.65 -20.49
CA GLN A 157 7.47 3.08 -19.49
C GLN A 157 7.01 4.51 -19.78
N VAL A 158 5.71 4.74 -19.93
CA VAL A 158 5.13 6.09 -20.08
C VAL A 158 4.54 6.62 -18.78
N SER A 159 4.07 5.74 -17.90
CA SER A 159 3.54 6.13 -16.59
C SER A 159 4.63 6.68 -15.67
N ASP A 160 4.20 7.38 -14.62
CA ASP A 160 5.08 7.82 -13.53
C ASP A 160 5.25 6.70 -12.51
N GLN A 161 5.67 5.53 -12.97
CA GLN A 161 5.91 4.38 -12.11
C GLN A 161 7.14 4.61 -11.24
N LYS A 162 6.94 4.47 -9.94
CA LYS A 162 7.99 4.46 -8.92
C LYS A 162 8.00 3.08 -8.28
N ALA A 163 9.02 2.30 -8.55
CA ALA A 163 9.17 0.95 -8.03
C ALA A 163 10.04 0.94 -6.78
N LEU A 164 9.57 0.27 -5.74
CA LEU A 164 10.33 -0.14 -4.57
C LEU A 164 10.53 -1.65 -4.66
N ASP A 165 11.71 -2.05 -5.05
CA ASP A 165 12.08 -3.46 -5.20
C ASP A 165 12.60 -4.05 -3.87
N VAL A 166 12.94 -5.33 -3.87
CA VAL A 166 13.49 -6.03 -2.70
C VAL A 166 14.63 -5.27 -1.99
N PRO A 167 15.61 -4.65 -2.68
CA PRO A 167 16.66 -3.89 -2.01
C PRO A 167 16.12 -2.73 -1.15
N GLU A 168 15.12 -1.99 -1.65
CA GLU A 168 14.48 -0.89 -0.92
C GLU A 168 13.65 -1.43 0.24
N ILE A 169 12.78 -2.41 -0.01
CA ILE A 169 11.90 -3.02 1.00
C ILE A 169 12.71 -3.55 2.19
N VAL A 170 13.88 -4.13 1.93
CA VAL A 170 14.73 -4.72 2.97
C VAL A 170 15.63 -3.71 3.66
N ASN A 171 16.20 -2.75 2.92
CA ASN A 171 17.29 -1.93 3.42
C ASN A 171 16.87 -0.56 3.92
N VAL A 172 15.80 0.05 3.40
CA VAL A 172 15.27 1.30 3.94
C VAL A 172 14.80 1.07 5.37
N PRO A 173 15.31 1.81 6.37
CA PRO A 173 14.88 1.66 7.75
C PRO A 173 13.62 2.49 8.03
N TYR A 174 12.51 2.16 7.34
CA TYR A 174 11.22 2.76 7.64
C TYR A 174 10.70 2.26 9.01
N PRO A 175 9.81 2.96 9.70
CA PRO A 175 9.20 2.50 10.95
C PRO A 175 8.38 1.24 10.70
N THR A 176 9.05 0.12 10.82
CA THR A 176 8.66 -1.10 10.13
C THR A 176 7.96 -2.08 10.96
N ASN A 177 8.05 -1.91 12.22
CA ASN A 177 7.69 -3.02 13.10
C ASN A 177 6.26 -3.46 12.89
N ILE A 178 5.57 -2.82 11.95
CA ILE A 178 4.13 -2.93 11.88
C ILE A 178 3.62 -3.24 10.49
N ASP A 179 4.05 -2.52 9.45
CA ASP A 179 3.38 -2.64 8.16
C ASP A 179 4.26 -2.20 6.98
N ILE A 180 4.12 -2.88 5.83
CA ILE A 180 4.77 -2.47 4.59
C ILE A 180 4.23 -1.13 4.08
N ARG A 181 3.00 -0.74 4.45
CA ARG A 181 2.42 0.57 4.13
C ARG A 181 3.27 1.73 4.63
N ASN A 182 4.01 1.56 5.73
CA ASN A 182 4.92 2.57 6.27
C ASN A 182 6.13 2.87 5.34
N LEU A 183 6.37 2.04 4.34
CA LEU A 183 7.36 2.31 3.29
C LEU A 183 6.81 3.24 2.21
N LEU A 184 5.50 3.22 1.96
CA LEU A 184 4.86 4.00 0.89
C LEU A 184 5.13 5.50 0.98
N PRO A 185 5.08 6.16 2.16
CA PRO A 185 5.38 7.59 2.28
C PRO A 185 6.81 7.98 1.90
N PHE A 186 7.75 7.02 1.80
CA PHE A 186 9.10 7.27 1.28
C PHE A 186 9.17 7.25 -0.25
N THR A 187 8.01 7.18 -0.92
CA THR A 187 7.84 7.40 -2.35
C THR A 187 7.27 8.81 -2.58
N PRO A 188 7.84 9.64 -3.47
CA PRO A 188 7.29 10.95 -3.80
C PRO A 188 5.83 10.87 -4.26
N GLY A 189 5.01 11.85 -3.84
CA GLY A 189 3.58 11.90 -4.17
C GLY A 189 2.68 11.07 -3.26
N ILE A 190 3.23 10.40 -2.23
CA ILE A 190 2.47 9.66 -1.24
C ILE A 190 2.69 10.27 0.15
N VAL A 191 1.61 10.52 0.88
CA VAL A 191 1.62 11.10 2.23
C VAL A 191 0.87 10.17 3.16
N ALA A 192 1.40 9.91 4.37
CA ALA A 192 0.62 9.34 5.45
C ALA A 192 0.14 10.47 6.35
N ASP A 193 -1.14 10.50 6.67
CA ASP A 193 -1.72 11.49 7.58
C ASP A 193 -1.37 11.21 9.05
N SER A 194 -1.92 11.99 9.97
CA SER A 194 -1.67 11.83 11.41
C SER A 194 -2.21 10.51 11.99
N SER A 195 -3.15 9.86 11.33
CA SER A 195 -3.69 8.55 11.69
C SER A 195 -2.94 7.39 11.02
N GLY A 196 -1.97 7.69 10.14
CA GLY A 196 -1.20 6.70 9.37
C GLY A 196 -1.89 6.21 8.10
N GLN A 197 -3.00 6.83 7.70
CA GLN A 197 -3.68 6.52 6.46
C GLN A 197 -2.91 7.09 5.26
N VAL A 198 -2.89 6.33 4.16
CA VAL A 198 -2.08 6.64 2.99
C VAL A 198 -2.90 7.40 1.94
N HIS A 199 -2.42 8.57 1.55
CA HIS A 199 -2.98 9.43 0.52
C HIS A 199 -2.06 9.48 -0.69
N VAL A 200 -2.60 9.15 -1.87
CA VAL A 200 -1.85 9.10 -3.12
C VAL A 200 -2.16 10.32 -3.97
N ALA A 201 -1.14 11.10 -4.30
CA ALA A 201 -1.24 12.27 -5.16
C ALA A 201 -2.42 13.19 -4.80
N GLY A 202 -2.53 13.52 -3.50
CA GLY A 202 -3.52 14.43 -2.95
C GLY A 202 -4.95 13.88 -2.88
N GLY A 203 -5.17 12.62 -3.23
CA GLY A 203 -6.48 11.96 -3.15
C GLY A 203 -6.85 11.52 -1.74
N GLU A 204 -8.12 11.18 -1.55
CA GLU A 204 -8.62 10.46 -0.40
C GLU A 204 -8.04 9.05 -0.34
N THR A 205 -8.13 8.39 0.80
CA THR A 205 -7.59 7.03 1.00
C THR A 205 -8.20 5.99 0.08
N TRP A 206 -9.47 6.15 -0.29
CA TRP A 206 -10.21 5.27 -1.19
C TRP A 206 -10.00 5.53 -2.68
N MET A 207 -9.36 6.64 -3.06
CA MET A 207 -9.17 7.03 -4.46
C MET A 207 -8.05 6.26 -5.16
N SER A 208 -7.17 5.56 -4.42
CA SER A 208 -6.18 4.66 -5.01
C SER A 208 -6.77 3.28 -5.29
N LEU A 209 -6.22 2.61 -6.30
CA LEU A 209 -6.43 1.18 -6.53
C LEU A 209 -5.23 0.41 -5.96
N ASP A 210 -5.48 -0.43 -4.96
CA ASP A 210 -4.45 -1.19 -4.29
C ASP A 210 -4.60 -2.67 -4.62
N THR A 211 -3.60 -3.25 -5.28
CA THR A 211 -3.68 -4.64 -5.79
C THR A 211 -2.58 -5.53 -5.23
N LEU A 212 -2.89 -6.80 -5.03
CA LEU A 212 -1.95 -7.87 -4.72
C LEU A 212 -1.95 -8.90 -5.86
N ASP A 213 -0.82 -9.03 -6.55
CA ASP A 213 -0.68 -9.93 -7.71
C ASP A 213 -1.76 -9.72 -8.79
N GLY A 214 -2.34 -8.52 -8.87
CA GLY A 214 -3.37 -8.10 -9.83
C GLY A 214 -4.80 -8.10 -9.29
N PHE A 215 -5.04 -8.53 -8.05
CA PHE A 215 -6.36 -8.54 -7.41
C PHE A 215 -6.53 -7.36 -6.45
N ASP A 216 -7.71 -6.75 -6.43
CA ASP A 216 -8.05 -5.63 -5.55
C ASP A 216 -8.12 -6.10 -4.09
N ILE A 217 -7.27 -5.48 -3.22
CA ILE A 217 -7.18 -5.81 -1.79
C ILE A 217 -7.77 -4.73 -0.87
N ARG A 218 -8.45 -3.74 -1.43
CA ARG A 218 -9.12 -2.70 -0.64
C ARG A 218 -10.36 -3.27 0.06
N ASN A 219 -10.70 -2.66 1.19
CA ASN A 219 -11.99 -2.88 1.84
C ASN A 219 -13.12 -2.70 0.81
N PRO A 220 -14.04 -3.68 0.65
CA PRO A 220 -15.06 -3.60 -0.39
C PRO A 220 -16.05 -2.44 -0.24
N ILE A 221 -16.24 -1.91 0.98
CA ILE A 221 -17.19 -0.82 1.27
C ILE A 221 -16.47 0.54 1.23
N PHE A 222 -15.41 0.65 2.02
CA PHE A 222 -14.71 1.92 2.26
C PHE A 222 -13.65 2.24 1.20
N GLY A 223 -13.22 1.25 0.40
CA GLY A 223 -12.19 1.43 -0.61
C GLY A 223 -10.77 1.63 -0.04
N THR A 224 -10.57 1.45 1.26
CA THR A 224 -9.30 1.66 1.96
C THR A 224 -8.43 0.40 1.97
N LEU A 225 -7.10 0.57 2.07
CA LEU A 225 -6.16 -0.53 2.24
C LEU A 225 -5.95 -0.81 3.74
N ASP A 226 -6.75 -1.71 4.31
CA ASP A 226 -6.69 -2.05 5.74
C ASP A 226 -5.94 -3.35 6.02
N LEU A 227 -5.70 -4.17 4.99
CA LEU A 227 -5.05 -5.46 5.12
C LEU A 227 -3.55 -5.34 5.39
N ARG A 228 -3.05 -6.20 6.28
CA ARG A 228 -1.63 -6.37 6.54
C ARG A 228 -1.01 -7.27 5.49
N LEU A 229 0.09 -6.82 4.89
CA LEU A 229 0.93 -7.61 4.01
C LEU A 229 2.28 -7.86 4.68
N ASN A 230 2.70 -9.14 4.74
CA ASN A 230 4.02 -9.49 5.24
C ASN A 230 5.12 -8.85 4.36
N PRO A 231 5.97 -7.94 4.89
CA PRO A 231 7.03 -7.30 4.10
C PRO A 231 7.99 -8.28 3.45
N ASP A 232 8.23 -9.43 4.11
CA ASP A 232 9.13 -10.46 3.59
C ASP A 232 8.48 -11.28 2.45
N SER A 233 7.16 -11.14 2.21
CA SER A 233 6.47 -11.74 1.06
C SER A 233 6.50 -10.88 -0.19
N VAL A 234 6.65 -9.57 -0.05
CA VAL A 234 6.57 -8.62 -1.17
C VAL A 234 7.91 -8.53 -1.90
N ARG A 235 7.88 -8.51 -3.22
CA ARG A 235 9.05 -8.43 -4.11
C ARG A 235 9.17 -7.10 -4.81
N SER A 236 8.04 -6.46 -5.12
CA SER A 236 8.00 -5.09 -5.59
C SER A 236 6.72 -4.40 -5.15
N ILE A 237 6.80 -3.09 -4.98
CA ILE A 237 5.67 -2.19 -4.83
C ILE A 237 5.80 -1.18 -5.96
N ASP A 238 4.88 -1.24 -6.90
CA ASP A 238 4.82 -0.33 -8.03
C ASP A 238 3.74 0.72 -7.77
N THR A 239 4.13 1.99 -7.68
CA THR A 239 3.21 3.10 -7.49
C THR A 239 3.13 3.95 -8.73
N GLU A 240 1.92 4.20 -9.22
CA GLU A 240 1.65 5.00 -10.41
C GLU A 240 0.67 6.13 -10.04
N THR A 241 1.17 7.35 -9.96
CA THR A 241 0.35 8.52 -9.55
C THR A 241 -0.31 9.22 -10.72
N THR A 242 0.21 9.00 -11.94
CA THR A 242 -0.28 9.63 -13.17
C THR A 242 0.11 8.81 -14.41
N ARG A 243 -0.61 9.01 -15.50
CA ARG A 243 -0.38 8.32 -16.79
C ARG A 243 -0.47 6.80 -16.71
N TYR A 244 -1.13 6.25 -15.67
CA TYR A 244 -1.29 4.81 -15.57
C TYR A 244 -2.20 4.26 -16.66
N PRO A 245 -1.93 3.02 -17.13
CA PRO A 245 -2.61 2.38 -18.24
C PRO A 245 -4.13 2.28 -18.07
N VAL A 246 -4.87 2.17 -19.20
CA VAL A 246 -6.34 2.07 -19.15
C VAL A 246 -6.87 0.76 -18.57
N GLN A 247 -6.01 -0.25 -18.39
CA GLN A 247 -6.38 -1.47 -17.64
C GLN A 247 -6.83 -1.16 -16.21
N TYR A 248 -6.23 -0.14 -15.57
CA TYR A 248 -6.61 0.29 -14.25
C TYR A 248 -7.79 1.25 -14.35
N GLY A 249 -8.96 0.78 -13.91
CA GLY A 249 -10.19 1.54 -13.79
C GLY A 249 -10.48 1.94 -12.35
N ARG A 250 -11.53 2.72 -12.15
CA ARG A 250 -12.13 3.04 -10.84
C ARG A 250 -11.12 3.52 -9.80
N ALA A 251 -10.19 4.37 -10.25
CA ALA A 251 -9.18 5.00 -9.41
C ALA A 251 -8.87 6.40 -9.94
N THR A 252 -8.94 7.40 -9.09
CA THR A 252 -8.61 8.80 -9.39
C THR A 252 -7.33 9.25 -8.69
N GLY A 253 -6.97 8.62 -7.57
CA GLY A 253 -5.77 8.88 -6.79
C GLY A 253 -4.50 8.36 -7.49
N GLY A 254 -4.48 7.09 -7.84
CA GLY A 254 -3.35 6.38 -8.42
C GLY A 254 -3.51 4.87 -8.28
N VAL A 255 -2.44 4.14 -8.52
CA VAL A 255 -2.38 2.69 -8.39
C VAL A 255 -1.20 2.31 -7.50
N ILE A 256 -1.41 1.39 -6.57
CA ILE A 256 -0.37 0.74 -5.76
C ILE A 256 -0.46 -0.76 -6.01
N ALA A 257 0.51 -1.32 -6.71
CA ALA A 257 0.53 -2.73 -7.05
C ALA A 257 1.61 -3.48 -6.26
N PHE A 258 1.18 -4.39 -5.40
CA PHE A 258 2.07 -5.28 -4.66
C PHE A 258 2.27 -6.58 -5.44
N THR A 259 3.52 -6.89 -5.77
CA THR A 259 3.89 -8.17 -6.35
C THR A 259 4.56 -9.03 -5.30
N THR A 260 4.09 -10.25 -5.11
CA THR A 260 4.60 -11.14 -4.07
C THR A 260 5.55 -12.21 -4.59
N GLY A 261 6.27 -12.87 -3.68
CA GLY A 261 7.19 -13.95 -3.99
C GLY A 261 6.50 -15.19 -4.57
N MET A 262 7.30 -16.05 -5.15
CA MET A 262 6.90 -17.36 -5.66
C MET A 262 8.04 -18.38 -5.39
N GLY A 263 7.70 -19.65 -5.24
CA GLY A 263 8.69 -20.73 -5.14
C GLY A 263 9.44 -20.96 -6.45
N ASP A 264 10.62 -21.57 -6.35
CA ASP A 264 11.37 -22.06 -7.48
C ASP A 264 11.85 -23.51 -7.24
N ASN A 265 12.82 -23.99 -8.01
CA ASN A 265 13.34 -25.37 -7.87
C ASN A 265 14.27 -25.57 -6.65
N LYS A 266 14.41 -24.58 -5.78
CA LYS A 266 15.18 -24.65 -4.54
C LYS A 266 14.29 -24.40 -3.35
N PHE A 267 14.42 -25.20 -2.31
CA PHE A 267 13.81 -24.90 -1.02
C PHE A 267 14.51 -23.73 -0.36
N ARG A 268 13.73 -22.73 0.06
CA ARG A 268 14.17 -21.57 0.80
C ARG A 268 13.33 -21.40 2.06
N TYR A 269 13.95 -20.87 3.08
CA TYR A 269 13.25 -20.37 4.26
C TYR A 269 13.95 -19.11 4.76
N ASP A 270 13.20 -18.20 5.25
CA ASP A 270 13.67 -16.97 5.88
C ASP A 270 12.88 -16.72 7.16
N THR A 271 13.48 -16.06 8.13
CA THR A 271 12.79 -15.63 9.35
C THR A 271 13.34 -14.30 9.82
N THR A 272 12.42 -13.41 10.17
CA THR A 272 12.73 -12.05 10.61
C THR A 272 11.99 -11.79 11.93
N ASP A 273 12.59 -10.94 12.79
CA ASP A 273 12.02 -10.40 14.04
C ASP A 273 11.47 -11.46 15.02
N PHE A 274 12.17 -12.59 15.08
CA PHE A 274 11.83 -13.72 15.97
C PHE A 274 12.26 -13.53 17.44
N ILE A 275 12.69 -12.32 17.83
CA ILE A 275 13.04 -11.94 19.20
C ILE A 275 12.17 -10.73 19.57
N PRO A 276 11.48 -10.75 20.74
CA PRO A 276 10.67 -9.63 21.17
C PRO A 276 11.51 -8.39 21.41
N SER A 277 10.94 -7.22 21.12
CA SER A 277 11.52 -5.92 21.44
C SER A 277 10.96 -5.36 22.76
N PHE A 278 11.76 -4.49 23.39
CA PHE A 278 11.40 -3.82 24.64
C PHE A 278 11.68 -2.33 24.47
N ARG A 279 10.81 -1.51 25.07
CA ARG A 279 10.91 -0.06 25.09
C ARG A 279 11.24 0.43 26.48
N ASN A 280 12.11 1.42 26.59
CA ASN A 280 12.36 2.11 27.87
C ASN A 280 11.54 3.40 27.91
N GLN A 281 10.36 3.32 28.53
CA GLN A 281 9.40 4.41 28.65
C GLN A 281 8.72 4.28 30.03
N ASN A 282 9.13 5.10 30.99
CA ASN A 282 8.76 4.95 32.41
C ASN A 282 9.07 3.55 32.99
N GLY A 283 10.29 3.02 32.66
CA GLY A 283 10.70 1.65 32.95
C GLY A 283 10.77 0.79 31.68
N ILE A 284 11.32 -0.43 31.84
CA ILE A 284 11.38 -1.39 30.74
C ILE A 284 10.00 -2.00 30.55
N ARG A 285 9.41 -1.79 29.36
CA ARG A 285 8.12 -2.33 28.95
C ARG A 285 8.29 -3.21 27.73
N PHE A 286 7.40 -4.18 27.56
CA PHE A 286 7.26 -4.90 26.30
C PHE A 286 6.83 -3.90 25.21
N ASP A 287 7.35 -4.06 24.00
CA ASP A 287 7.02 -3.21 22.86
C ASP A 287 6.30 -4.02 21.79
N THR A 288 7.02 -4.92 21.12
CA THR A 288 6.41 -5.76 20.10
C THR A 288 7.15 -7.11 19.96
N PHE A 289 6.41 -8.12 19.51
CA PHE A 289 6.93 -9.39 19.05
C PHE A 289 6.28 -9.72 17.71
N GLU A 290 7.09 -9.80 16.65
CA GLU A 290 6.61 -9.86 15.28
C GLU A 290 7.40 -10.92 14.48
N PRO A 291 7.27 -12.22 14.85
CA PRO A 291 7.95 -13.27 14.09
C PRO A 291 7.35 -13.44 12.70
N ARG A 292 8.21 -13.30 11.68
CA ARG A 292 7.88 -13.53 10.29
C ARG A 292 8.63 -14.74 9.75
N PHE A 293 7.92 -15.55 8.98
CA PHE A 293 8.47 -16.74 8.35
C PHE A 293 8.09 -16.79 6.88
N VAL A 294 9.05 -17.11 6.03
CA VAL A 294 8.81 -17.36 4.62
C VAL A 294 9.39 -18.71 4.23
N PHE A 295 8.59 -19.52 3.55
CA PHE A 295 8.97 -20.82 3.04
C PHE A 295 8.62 -20.90 1.57
N SER A 296 9.49 -21.42 0.74
CA SER A 296 9.20 -21.63 -0.67
C SER A 296 10.01 -22.79 -1.24
N GLY A 297 9.51 -23.36 -2.33
CA GLY A 297 10.23 -24.42 -3.02
C GLY A 297 9.38 -25.22 -3.99
N PRO A 298 9.96 -26.28 -4.58
CA PRO A 298 9.26 -27.14 -5.49
C PRO A 298 8.45 -28.22 -4.76
N ILE A 299 7.16 -28.36 -5.10
CA ILE A 299 6.38 -29.58 -4.84
C ILE A 299 6.80 -30.63 -5.88
N ARG A 300 6.90 -30.20 -7.15
CA ARG A 300 7.45 -30.98 -8.24
C ARG A 300 8.35 -30.11 -9.09
N ARG A 301 9.64 -30.42 -9.13
CA ARG A 301 10.63 -29.63 -9.89
C ARG A 301 10.17 -29.40 -11.33
N ASP A 302 10.39 -28.17 -11.83
CA ASP A 302 10.07 -27.68 -13.15
C ASP A 302 8.57 -27.67 -13.49
N LYS A 303 7.67 -27.95 -12.52
CA LYS A 303 6.24 -28.04 -12.75
C LYS A 303 5.35 -27.38 -11.73
N VAL A 304 5.61 -27.59 -10.43
CA VAL A 304 4.72 -27.08 -9.36
C VAL A 304 5.56 -26.58 -8.21
N TRP A 305 5.28 -25.37 -7.80
CA TRP A 305 5.96 -24.70 -6.69
C TRP A 305 4.98 -24.17 -5.68
N PHE A 306 5.44 -23.92 -4.48
CA PHE A 306 4.69 -23.26 -3.42
C PHE A 306 5.47 -22.09 -2.84
N PHE A 307 4.76 -21.16 -2.26
CA PHE A 307 5.27 -20.03 -1.49
C PHE A 307 4.34 -19.80 -0.31
N GLU A 308 4.90 -19.69 0.88
CA GLU A 308 4.17 -19.48 2.13
C GLU A 308 4.85 -18.37 2.91
N ALA A 309 4.08 -17.39 3.35
CA ALA A 309 4.55 -16.28 4.18
C ALA A 309 3.59 -16.09 5.35
N ILE A 310 4.10 -16.33 6.56
CA ILE A 310 3.37 -16.19 7.82
C ILE A 310 3.92 -14.97 8.55
N ASP A 311 3.03 -14.12 9.00
CA ASP A 311 3.33 -12.91 9.76
C ASP A 311 2.38 -12.84 10.96
N THR A 312 2.93 -12.65 12.14
CA THR A 312 2.14 -12.40 13.35
C THR A 312 2.77 -11.27 14.13
N GLN A 313 1.95 -10.38 14.66
CA GLN A 313 2.39 -9.27 15.49
C GLN A 313 1.57 -9.21 16.76
N TYR A 314 2.27 -9.15 17.88
CA TYR A 314 1.71 -8.74 19.17
C TYR A 314 2.46 -7.48 19.60
N SER A 315 1.75 -6.37 19.73
CA SER A 315 2.32 -5.07 20.11
C SER A 315 1.56 -4.47 21.27
N GLN A 316 2.27 -3.74 22.12
CA GLN A 316 1.68 -2.95 23.20
C GLN A 316 1.83 -1.46 22.86
N VAL A 317 0.69 -0.82 22.54
CA VAL A 317 0.61 0.64 22.45
C VAL A 317 0.56 1.21 23.86
N TYR A 318 1.36 2.23 24.13
CA TYR A 318 1.48 2.84 25.46
C TYR A 318 1.31 4.36 25.38
N ILE A 319 0.38 4.89 26.17
CA ILE A 319 0.03 6.32 26.22
C ILE A 319 0.43 6.89 27.60
N PRO A 320 1.60 7.54 27.72
CA PRO A 320 2.13 8.01 29.00
C PRO A 320 1.26 9.05 29.71
N GLN A 321 0.36 9.72 29.00
CA GLN A 321 -0.54 10.75 29.51
C GLN A 321 -1.74 10.18 30.25
N LEU A 322 -2.03 8.89 30.08
CA LEU A 322 -3.15 8.20 30.71
C LEU A 322 -2.74 7.58 32.07
N PRO A 323 -3.71 7.28 32.96
CA PRO A 323 -3.46 6.57 34.22
C PRO A 323 -2.83 5.19 33.98
N SER A 324 -1.86 4.79 34.80
CA SER A 324 -1.00 3.60 34.60
C SER A 324 -1.71 2.25 34.59
N ASN A 325 -3.00 2.20 34.88
CA ASN A 325 -3.84 0.99 34.76
C ASN A 325 -4.79 1.02 33.57
N ALA A 326 -4.77 2.10 32.78
CA ALA A 326 -5.62 2.34 31.62
C ALA A 326 -4.86 3.05 30.49
N ASP A 327 -3.55 2.79 30.38
CA ASP A 327 -2.58 3.49 29.54
C ASP A 327 -2.09 2.64 28.33
N THR A 328 -2.67 1.47 28.12
CA THR A 328 -2.16 0.52 27.12
C THR A 328 -3.27 -0.09 26.27
N ASP A 329 -2.94 -0.38 25.03
CA ASP A 329 -3.66 -1.30 24.15
C ASP A 329 -2.75 -2.46 23.76
N ASN A 330 -3.29 -3.67 23.68
CA ASN A 330 -2.58 -4.88 23.31
C ASN A 330 -3.08 -5.37 21.94
N LEU A 331 -2.42 -4.90 20.92
CA LEU A 331 -2.74 -5.16 19.53
C LEU A 331 -2.26 -6.53 19.07
N LEU A 332 -3.14 -7.32 18.46
CA LEU A 332 -2.81 -8.59 17.80
C LEU A 332 -3.13 -8.50 16.31
N ARG A 333 -2.16 -8.84 15.47
CA ARG A 333 -2.35 -8.94 14.01
C ARG A 333 -1.78 -10.26 13.50
N GLY A 334 -2.45 -10.82 12.49
CA GLY A 334 -2.00 -12.00 11.77
C GLY A 334 -2.18 -11.83 10.27
N SER A 335 -1.19 -12.26 9.49
CA SER A 335 -1.29 -12.32 8.04
C SER A 335 -0.66 -13.61 7.54
N ASN A 336 -1.32 -14.25 6.60
CA ASN A 336 -0.80 -15.45 5.93
C ASN A 336 -1.04 -15.32 4.42
N LEU A 337 0.01 -15.55 3.64
CA LEU A 337 -0.07 -15.64 2.19
C LEU A 337 0.46 -17.00 1.74
N LEU A 338 -0.44 -17.85 1.26
CA LEU A 338 -0.12 -19.14 0.66
C LEU A 338 -0.35 -19.07 -0.84
N LYS A 339 0.65 -19.47 -1.63
CA LYS A 339 0.56 -19.47 -3.10
C LYS A 339 1.06 -20.78 -3.69
N PHE A 340 0.44 -21.18 -4.78
CA PHE A 340 0.87 -22.29 -5.63
C PHE A 340 0.98 -21.81 -7.06
N GLN A 341 1.97 -22.28 -7.77
CA GLN A 341 2.12 -22.09 -9.21
C GLN A 341 2.37 -23.44 -9.89
N ALA A 342 1.72 -23.65 -11.02
CA ALA A 342 1.85 -24.88 -11.80
C ALA A 342 1.99 -24.57 -13.30
N ASN A 343 3.01 -25.11 -13.95
CA ASN A 343 3.10 -25.15 -15.41
C ASN A 343 2.28 -26.35 -15.92
N ILE A 344 1.03 -26.10 -16.30
CA ILE A 344 0.13 -27.15 -16.81
C ILE A 344 0.60 -27.62 -18.18
N ALA A 345 1.08 -26.68 -19.00
CA ALA A 345 1.67 -26.95 -20.31
C ALA A 345 2.86 -26.00 -20.56
N GLN A 346 3.64 -26.23 -21.63
CA GLN A 346 4.81 -25.40 -21.95
C GLN A 346 4.53 -23.90 -22.12
N ARG A 347 3.24 -23.52 -22.33
CA ARG A 347 2.79 -22.16 -22.60
C ARG A 347 1.62 -21.75 -21.73
N ASN A 348 1.39 -22.46 -20.65
CA ASN A 348 0.33 -22.18 -19.72
C ASN A 348 0.88 -22.25 -18.30
N SER A 349 0.72 -21.18 -17.53
CA SER A 349 1.06 -21.06 -16.13
C SER A 349 -0.20 -20.73 -15.35
N LEU A 350 -0.53 -21.59 -14.40
CA LEU A 350 -1.64 -21.40 -13.47
C LEU A 350 -1.09 -21.08 -12.09
N SER A 351 -1.56 -20.02 -11.49
CA SER A 351 -1.27 -19.68 -10.09
C SER A 351 -2.55 -19.61 -9.27
N ALA A 352 -2.45 -19.99 -8.01
CA ALA A 352 -3.52 -19.86 -7.04
C ALA A 352 -2.95 -19.33 -5.73
N GLY A 353 -3.68 -18.47 -5.06
CA GLY A 353 -3.26 -17.88 -3.80
C GLY A 353 -4.40 -17.76 -2.80
N LEU A 354 -4.03 -17.62 -1.54
CA LEU A 354 -4.91 -17.31 -0.43
C LEU A 354 -4.19 -16.30 0.47
N LEU A 355 -4.73 -15.08 0.53
CA LEU A 355 -4.36 -14.11 1.57
C LEU A 355 -5.37 -14.23 2.71
N PHE A 356 -4.88 -14.29 3.94
CA PHE A 356 -5.67 -14.30 5.16
C PHE A 356 -5.17 -13.21 6.09
N ASN A 357 -6.07 -12.47 6.72
CA ASN A 357 -5.77 -11.43 7.70
C ASN A 357 -6.70 -11.54 8.91
N ASP A 358 -6.13 -11.33 10.09
CA ASP A 358 -6.83 -11.27 11.37
C ASP A 358 -6.26 -10.10 12.18
N TYR A 359 -7.13 -9.25 12.70
CA TYR A 359 -6.79 -8.06 13.48
C TYR A 359 -7.66 -7.99 14.70
N HIS A 360 -7.07 -7.67 15.85
CA HIS A 360 -7.78 -7.44 17.09
C HIS A 360 -7.07 -6.35 17.89
N SER A 361 -7.80 -5.29 18.23
CA SER A 361 -7.38 -4.22 19.13
C SER A 361 -8.45 -4.02 20.19
N PRO A 362 -8.18 -4.34 21.46
CA PRO A 362 -9.15 -4.13 22.54
C PRO A 362 -9.51 -2.67 22.77
N TYR A 363 -8.60 -1.73 22.48
CA TYR A 363 -8.79 -0.31 22.77
C TYR A 363 -8.35 0.56 21.58
N GLU A 364 -8.98 0.31 20.42
CA GLU A 364 -8.63 1.02 19.17
C GLU A 364 -8.80 2.52 19.32
N GLY A 365 -7.80 3.28 18.86
CA GLY A 365 -7.83 4.74 18.95
C GLY A 365 -7.46 5.32 20.30
N ILE A 366 -6.95 4.50 21.26
CA ILE A 366 -6.45 5.00 22.54
C ILE A 366 -5.42 6.12 22.36
N SER A 367 -5.64 7.24 23.01
CA SER A 367 -4.76 8.41 22.88
C SER A 367 -4.82 9.28 24.13
N ALA A 368 -4.01 10.35 24.16
CA ALA A 368 -4.04 11.33 25.24
C ALA A 368 -5.40 12.01 25.42
N ILE A 369 -6.18 12.11 24.34
CA ILE A 369 -7.53 12.69 24.32
C ILE A 369 -8.64 11.67 24.10
N SER A 370 -8.33 10.37 24.05
CA SER A 370 -9.29 9.27 23.94
C SER A 370 -8.91 8.19 24.95
N PRO A 371 -9.41 8.28 26.21
CA PRO A 371 -9.11 7.31 27.25
C PRO A 371 -9.64 5.91 26.91
N GLN A 372 -8.98 4.89 27.42
CA GLN A 372 -9.31 3.46 27.19
C GLN A 372 -10.81 3.13 27.30
N GLN A 373 -11.50 3.73 28.30
CA GLN A 373 -12.94 3.52 28.50
C GLN A 373 -13.79 4.06 27.32
N SER A 374 -13.31 5.08 26.62
CA SER A 374 -14.04 5.76 25.53
C SER A 374 -13.64 5.29 24.13
N THR A 375 -12.85 4.22 24.05
CA THR A 375 -12.46 3.55 22.81
C THR A 375 -13.31 2.32 22.57
N ASP A 376 -13.04 1.61 21.48
CA ASP A 376 -13.77 0.41 21.08
C ASP A 376 -12.85 -0.81 21.01
N ASN A 377 -13.46 -1.98 21.15
CA ASN A 377 -12.89 -3.20 20.67
C ASN A 377 -13.09 -3.26 19.15
N HIS A 378 -12.01 -3.41 18.40
CA HIS A 378 -12.01 -3.45 16.94
C HIS A 378 -11.46 -4.77 16.44
N ASP A 379 -12.26 -5.48 15.64
CA ASP A 379 -11.94 -6.77 15.06
C ASP A 379 -12.07 -6.74 13.53
N ILE A 380 -11.04 -7.23 12.81
CA ILE A 380 -11.11 -7.46 11.36
C ILE A 380 -10.74 -8.91 11.06
N LEU A 381 -11.53 -9.55 10.21
CA LEU A 381 -11.24 -10.86 9.63
C LEU A 381 -11.44 -10.80 8.12
N ALA A 382 -10.37 -10.99 7.37
CA ALA A 382 -10.42 -10.93 5.92
C ALA A 382 -9.68 -12.09 5.25
N TRP A 383 -10.14 -12.51 4.08
CA TRP A 383 -9.49 -13.52 3.27
C TRP A 383 -9.84 -13.38 1.80
N LEU A 384 -8.81 -13.62 0.95
CA LEU A 384 -8.86 -13.52 -0.49
C LEU A 384 -8.25 -14.78 -1.13
N PRO A 385 -9.03 -15.82 -1.43
CA PRO A 385 -8.63 -16.84 -2.39
C PRO A 385 -8.71 -16.29 -3.80
N TYR A 386 -7.69 -16.57 -4.61
CA TYR A 386 -7.66 -16.19 -6.00
C TYR A 386 -6.97 -17.22 -6.88
N VAL A 387 -7.28 -17.19 -8.18
CA VAL A 387 -6.63 -17.99 -9.21
C VAL A 387 -6.37 -17.11 -10.43
N ARG A 388 -5.22 -17.31 -11.06
CA ARG A 388 -4.79 -16.60 -12.25
C ARG A 388 -4.21 -17.59 -13.26
N ASP A 389 -4.64 -17.51 -14.50
CA ASP A 389 -4.15 -18.31 -15.64
C ASP A 389 -3.50 -17.42 -16.68
N GLN A 390 -2.29 -17.74 -17.05
CA GLN A 390 -1.56 -17.07 -18.11
C GLN A 390 -1.30 -18.04 -19.26
N GLN A 391 -1.94 -17.80 -20.41
CA GLN A 391 -1.85 -18.65 -21.60
C GLN A 391 -1.20 -17.93 -22.76
N SER A 392 -0.07 -18.44 -23.25
CA SER A 392 0.57 -17.95 -24.46
C SER A 392 0.22 -18.84 -25.66
N PHE A 393 -0.34 -18.26 -26.73
CA PHE A 393 -0.70 -18.97 -27.96
C PHE A 393 0.43 -18.97 -28.98
N LYS A 394 0.40 -19.94 -29.93
CA LYS A 394 1.43 -20.05 -30.97
C LYS A 394 1.46 -18.84 -31.95
N ASN A 395 0.32 -18.19 -32.18
CA ASN A 395 0.20 -17.01 -33.01
C ASN A 395 0.71 -15.70 -32.40
N GLY A 396 1.20 -15.80 -31.17
CA GLY A 396 1.75 -14.65 -30.47
C GLY A 396 0.80 -13.92 -29.55
N VAL A 397 -0.47 -14.25 -29.50
CA VAL A 397 -1.44 -13.75 -28.52
C VAL A 397 -1.11 -14.32 -27.16
N MET A 398 -1.24 -13.49 -26.12
CA MET A 398 -1.21 -13.93 -24.73
C MET A 398 -2.54 -13.55 -24.06
N LEU A 399 -3.09 -14.46 -23.29
CA LEU A 399 -4.25 -14.27 -22.43
C LEU A 399 -3.80 -14.33 -20.98
N ASP A 400 -4.27 -13.39 -20.18
CA ASP A 400 -4.11 -13.39 -18.73
C ASP A 400 -5.49 -13.20 -18.11
N ALA A 401 -5.94 -14.16 -17.31
CA ALA A 401 -7.27 -14.14 -16.72
C ALA A 401 -7.18 -14.48 -15.23
N GLY A 402 -7.93 -13.76 -14.43
CA GLY A 402 -7.97 -13.93 -12.99
C GLY A 402 -9.39 -13.99 -12.45
N PHE A 403 -9.54 -14.71 -11.33
CA PHE A 403 -10.76 -14.77 -10.55
C PHE A 403 -10.40 -14.79 -9.07
N GLY A 404 -11.04 -13.91 -8.28
CA GLY A 404 -10.81 -13.79 -6.84
C GLY A 404 -12.11 -13.54 -6.07
N VAL A 405 -12.11 -13.89 -4.79
CA VAL A 405 -13.23 -13.62 -3.88
C VAL A 405 -12.68 -13.03 -2.59
N MET A 406 -12.82 -11.74 -2.41
CA MET A 406 -12.52 -11.08 -1.15
C MET A 406 -13.69 -11.18 -0.21
N ARG A 407 -13.47 -11.67 1.01
CA ARG A 407 -14.44 -11.57 2.10
C ARG A 407 -13.84 -10.79 3.26
N TYR A 408 -14.62 -9.88 3.79
CA TYR A 408 -14.21 -8.94 4.81
C TYR A 408 -15.28 -8.82 5.88
N ARG A 409 -14.88 -8.95 7.13
CA ARG A 409 -15.74 -8.74 8.29
C ARG A 409 -15.04 -7.79 9.23
N GLU A 410 -15.78 -6.79 9.69
CA GLU A 410 -15.32 -5.80 10.63
C GLU A 410 -16.34 -5.59 11.74
N GLY A 411 -15.86 -5.34 12.95
CA GLY A 411 -16.72 -5.10 14.12
C GLY A 411 -16.11 -4.06 15.03
N TRP A 412 -16.93 -3.12 15.49
CA TRP A 412 -16.63 -2.11 16.49
C TRP A 412 -17.60 -2.27 17.65
N GLU A 413 -17.09 -2.45 18.87
CA GLU A 413 -17.90 -2.69 20.06
C GLU A 413 -17.40 -1.85 21.23
N PRO A 414 -18.24 -0.99 21.86
CA PRO A 414 -17.86 -0.15 22.99
C PRO A 414 -17.65 -0.94 24.28
N HIS A 415 -16.87 -0.40 25.21
CA HIS A 415 -16.56 -1.00 26.52
C HIS A 415 -17.64 -0.71 27.57
N GLY A 416 -18.83 -1.24 27.35
CA GLY A 416 -19.95 -1.14 28.32
C GLY A 416 -21.02 -0.15 27.88
N ALA A 417 -21.79 0.39 28.84
CA ALA A 417 -22.97 1.21 28.60
C ALA A 417 -22.99 2.48 29.46
N ILE A 418 -21.83 2.97 29.87
CA ILE A 418 -21.72 4.26 30.58
C ILE A 418 -22.01 5.36 29.57
N PRO A 419 -22.85 6.36 29.88
CA PRO A 419 -23.13 7.47 28.94
C PRO A 419 -21.87 8.09 28.39
N TYR A 420 -21.86 8.33 27.09
CA TYR A 420 -20.75 8.97 26.41
C TYR A 420 -20.88 10.48 26.50
N ASP A 421 -19.97 11.08 27.26
CA ASP A 421 -19.94 12.51 27.54
C ASP A 421 -18.73 13.15 26.87
N LEU A 422 -18.95 14.04 25.90
CA LEU A 422 -17.93 14.86 25.24
C LEU A 422 -17.73 16.15 25.98
N THR A 423 -16.54 16.36 26.56
CA THR A 423 -16.13 17.64 27.15
C THR A 423 -15.22 18.40 26.15
N PRO A 424 -14.95 19.69 26.33
CA PRO A 424 -14.02 20.43 25.48
C PRO A 424 -12.58 19.86 25.48
N GLU A 425 -12.24 19.00 26.44
CA GLU A 425 -10.91 18.42 26.60
C GLU A 425 -10.82 16.98 26.07
N LEU A 426 -11.74 16.11 26.52
CA LEU A 426 -11.72 14.68 26.19
C LEU A 426 -13.09 14.03 26.41
N PRO A 427 -13.40 12.93 25.72
CA PRO A 427 -14.56 12.11 26.00
C PRO A 427 -14.41 11.34 27.31
N THR A 428 -15.52 11.00 27.92
CA THR A 428 -15.64 10.11 29.08
C THR A 428 -16.84 9.16 28.88
N GLY A 429 -16.83 8.03 29.58
CA GLY A 429 -17.82 6.98 29.37
C GLY A 429 -17.44 6.00 28.28
N SER A 430 -18.36 5.10 27.94
CA SER A 430 -18.18 4.11 26.87
C SER A 430 -18.50 4.74 25.53
N ASN A 431 -17.77 4.41 24.47
CA ASN A 431 -18.13 4.86 23.13
C ASN A 431 -19.60 4.55 22.83
N PHE A 432 -20.20 5.32 21.97
CA PHE A 432 -21.64 5.31 21.73
C PHE A 432 -22.05 4.48 20.50
N GLU A 433 -21.08 4.03 19.68
CA GLU A 433 -21.31 3.34 18.42
C GLU A 433 -21.04 1.85 18.54
N THR A 434 -21.93 1.03 18.01
CA THR A 434 -21.72 -0.39 17.71
C THR A 434 -21.93 -0.60 16.24
N GLN A 435 -20.90 -1.09 15.53
CA GLN A 435 -20.99 -1.37 14.11
C GLN A 435 -20.51 -2.80 13.82
N THR A 436 -21.19 -3.48 12.93
CA THR A 436 -20.73 -4.74 12.35
C THR A 436 -21.02 -4.75 10.87
N THR A 437 -19.97 -4.91 10.07
CA THR A 437 -20.04 -5.02 8.62
C THR A 437 -19.56 -6.38 8.15
N ARG A 438 -20.19 -6.90 7.12
CA ARG A 438 -19.76 -8.11 6.40
C ARG A 438 -19.86 -7.78 4.92
N SER A 439 -18.77 -7.87 4.21
CA SER A 439 -18.74 -7.57 2.80
C SER A 439 -18.01 -8.63 2.01
N GLN A 440 -18.35 -8.73 0.74
CA GLN A 440 -17.70 -9.60 -0.23
C GLN A 440 -17.51 -8.85 -1.55
N ARG A 441 -16.36 -9.03 -2.17
CA ARG A 441 -16.10 -8.69 -3.58
C ARG A 441 -15.79 -9.96 -4.33
N VAL A 442 -16.54 -10.22 -5.39
CA VAL A 442 -16.25 -11.26 -6.37
C VAL A 442 -15.71 -10.57 -7.61
N GLU A 443 -14.44 -10.81 -7.90
CA GLU A 443 -13.69 -10.13 -8.96
C GLU A 443 -13.30 -11.11 -10.05
N GLY A 444 -13.42 -10.69 -11.32
CA GLY A 444 -12.93 -11.42 -12.47
C GLY A 444 -12.38 -10.48 -13.52
N TYR A 445 -11.22 -10.80 -14.10
CA TYR A 445 -10.64 -10.04 -15.20
C TYR A 445 -10.08 -10.91 -16.29
N THR A 446 -9.95 -10.33 -17.49
CA THR A 446 -9.32 -10.98 -18.65
C THR A 446 -8.60 -9.94 -19.49
N ASP A 447 -7.30 -10.11 -19.67
CA ASP A 447 -6.44 -9.27 -20.48
C ASP A 447 -5.92 -10.04 -21.68
N ILE A 448 -6.03 -9.45 -22.87
CA ILE A 448 -5.59 -10.01 -24.13
C ILE A 448 -4.49 -9.13 -24.70
N TYR A 449 -3.32 -9.69 -24.90
CA TYR A 449 -2.16 -9.03 -25.48
C TYR A 449 -1.94 -9.55 -26.89
N PHE A 450 -1.96 -8.62 -27.87
CA PHE A 450 -1.76 -8.98 -29.27
C PHE A 450 -0.28 -8.88 -29.67
N PRO A 451 0.18 -9.70 -30.61
CA PRO A 451 1.54 -9.59 -31.12
C PRO A 451 1.74 -8.25 -31.84
N PRO A 452 2.96 -7.71 -31.84
CA PRO A 452 3.26 -6.45 -32.51
C PRO A 452 2.87 -6.48 -34.00
N ARG A 453 2.30 -5.38 -34.50
CA ARG A 453 1.95 -5.13 -35.90
C ARG A 453 2.76 -3.94 -36.42
N HIS A 454 3.22 -4.04 -37.67
CA HIS A 454 4.06 -3.02 -38.28
C HIS A 454 3.32 -2.32 -39.42
N TRP A 455 2.77 -1.16 -39.13
CA TRP A 455 2.31 -0.18 -40.12
C TRP A 455 2.53 1.23 -39.54
N ALA A 456 3.05 2.20 -40.28
CA ALA A 456 3.35 3.52 -39.75
C ALA A 456 4.09 3.48 -38.39
N GLY A 457 5.02 2.54 -38.20
CA GLY A 457 5.69 2.22 -36.97
C GLY A 457 5.37 0.82 -36.47
N SER A 458 5.48 0.63 -35.14
CA SER A 458 5.13 -0.63 -34.47
C SER A 458 3.97 -0.39 -33.51
N HIS A 459 2.92 -1.17 -33.62
CA HIS A 459 1.74 -1.14 -32.77
C HIS A 459 1.65 -2.42 -31.94
N GLN A 460 1.31 -2.31 -30.66
CA GLN A 460 1.07 -3.45 -29.78
C GLN A 460 -0.22 -3.23 -29.00
N PHE A 461 -1.29 -3.86 -29.50
CA PHE A 461 -2.61 -3.72 -28.91
C PHE A 461 -2.76 -4.58 -27.66
N ARG A 462 -3.50 -4.04 -26.70
CA ARG A 462 -3.98 -4.72 -25.51
C ARG A 462 -5.47 -4.40 -25.35
N ALA A 463 -6.27 -5.39 -24.99
CA ALA A 463 -7.68 -5.23 -24.66
C ALA A 463 -8.01 -6.06 -23.43
N GLY A 464 -8.97 -5.63 -22.64
CA GLY A 464 -9.40 -6.40 -21.49
C GLY A 464 -10.82 -6.08 -21.05
N PHE A 465 -11.27 -6.91 -20.11
CA PHE A 465 -12.56 -6.84 -19.47
C PHE A 465 -12.40 -7.19 -18.01
N ASP A 466 -13.08 -6.46 -17.12
CA ASP A 466 -13.16 -6.74 -15.69
C ASP A 466 -14.60 -6.62 -15.21
N ALA A 467 -14.92 -7.37 -14.17
CA ALA A 467 -16.22 -7.38 -13.52
C ALA A 467 -16.04 -7.61 -12.02
N ASP A 468 -16.64 -6.74 -11.22
CA ASP A 468 -16.67 -6.81 -9.77
C ASP A 468 -18.12 -6.82 -9.29
N HIS A 469 -18.45 -7.78 -8.45
CA HIS A 469 -19.70 -7.78 -7.72
C HIS A 469 -19.40 -7.63 -6.24
N ILE A 470 -19.86 -6.53 -5.67
CA ILE A 470 -19.72 -6.20 -4.26
C ILE A 470 -21.06 -6.37 -3.59
N ASP A 471 -21.11 -7.09 -2.49
CA ASP A 471 -22.26 -7.19 -1.62
C ASP A 471 -21.84 -6.99 -0.15
N PHE A 472 -22.71 -6.37 0.65
CA PHE A 472 -22.47 -6.21 2.08
C PHE A 472 -23.74 -6.11 2.90
N ASP A 473 -23.59 -6.53 4.15
CA ASP A 473 -24.58 -6.40 5.22
C ASP A 473 -23.97 -5.53 6.32
N GLU A 474 -24.76 -4.61 6.86
CA GLU A 474 -24.35 -3.73 7.93
C GLU A 474 -25.40 -3.65 9.04
N TYR A 475 -24.90 -3.62 10.27
CA TYR A 475 -25.66 -3.31 11.47
C TYR A 475 -24.98 -2.20 12.22
N GLU A 476 -25.73 -1.14 12.51
CA GLU A 476 -25.31 0.01 13.32
C GLU A 476 -26.31 0.26 14.45
N ALA A 477 -25.78 0.59 15.63
CA ALA A 477 -26.56 1.01 16.76
C ALA A 477 -25.83 2.09 17.54
N PHE A 478 -26.54 3.15 17.92
CA PHE A 478 -25.98 4.32 18.59
C PHE A 478 -26.63 4.55 19.94
N ALA A 479 -25.80 4.75 20.97
CA ALA A 479 -26.21 5.27 22.26
C ALA A 479 -26.24 6.80 22.25
N PRO A 480 -27.00 7.46 23.16
CA PRO A 480 -27.01 8.91 23.26
C PRO A 480 -25.64 9.51 23.57
N VAL A 481 -25.32 10.64 22.94
CA VAL A 481 -24.10 11.42 23.16
C VAL A 481 -24.45 12.71 23.89
N ASN A 482 -23.78 13.00 25.00
CA ASN A 482 -23.90 14.26 25.73
C ASN A 482 -22.68 15.16 25.42
N TYR A 483 -22.95 16.38 25.01
CA TYR A 483 -21.94 17.42 24.82
C TYR A 483 -21.99 18.36 26.01
N LEU A 484 -20.88 18.42 26.73
CA LEU A 484 -20.78 19.18 27.98
C LEU A 484 -19.98 20.46 27.77
N ARG A 485 -20.34 21.50 28.53
CA ARG A 485 -19.51 22.71 28.69
C ARG A 485 -18.30 22.43 29.59
N GLU A 486 -17.40 23.40 29.66
CA GLU A 486 -16.23 23.32 30.56
C GLU A 486 -16.64 23.08 32.02
N ASP A 487 -17.74 23.68 32.50
CA ASP A 487 -18.29 23.47 33.83
C ASP A 487 -19.05 22.15 34.04
N ARG A 488 -19.01 21.27 33.02
CA ARG A 488 -19.70 19.98 32.92
C ARG A 488 -21.23 20.05 32.87
N THR A 489 -21.81 21.22 32.67
CA THR A 489 -23.25 21.34 32.42
C THR A 489 -23.55 20.87 31.00
N LEU A 490 -24.71 20.24 30.82
CA LEU A 490 -25.13 19.71 29.50
C LEU A 490 -25.45 20.87 28.54
N LEU A 491 -24.73 20.90 27.41
CA LEU A 491 -24.95 21.86 26.33
C LEU A 491 -25.93 21.31 25.28
N ARG A 492 -25.66 20.08 24.83
CA ARG A 492 -26.45 19.40 23.80
C ARG A 492 -26.52 17.90 24.11
N ARG A 493 -27.63 17.27 23.80
CA ARG A 493 -27.74 15.81 23.78
C ARG A 493 -28.20 15.38 22.40
N SER A 494 -27.44 14.48 21.79
CA SER A 494 -27.80 13.79 20.56
C SER A 494 -28.39 12.43 20.89
N THR A 495 -29.51 12.10 20.24
CA THR A 495 -30.16 10.77 20.35
C THR A 495 -30.45 10.24 18.97
N PHE A 496 -30.42 8.93 18.83
CA PHE A 496 -30.58 8.21 17.56
C PHE A 496 -31.72 7.21 17.67
N PRO A 497 -32.58 7.08 16.63
CA PRO A 497 -33.53 6.00 16.57
C PRO A 497 -32.80 4.67 16.34
N ALA A 498 -33.47 3.56 16.65
CA ALA A 498 -32.96 2.25 16.26
C ALA A 498 -33.10 2.06 14.75
N PHE A 499 -32.05 1.63 14.09
CA PHE A 499 -32.05 1.31 12.68
C PHE A 499 -32.07 -0.20 12.47
N PRO A 500 -32.85 -0.73 11.50
CA PRO A 500 -32.77 -2.13 11.14
C PRO A 500 -31.46 -2.39 10.39
N PRO A 501 -30.87 -3.59 10.49
CA PRO A 501 -29.79 -4.00 9.62
C PRO A 501 -30.18 -3.85 8.15
N PHE A 502 -29.22 -3.46 7.32
CA PHE A 502 -29.46 -3.30 5.89
C PHE A 502 -28.40 -4.00 5.06
N SER A 503 -28.72 -4.26 3.80
CA SER A 503 -27.79 -4.81 2.81
C SER A 503 -27.81 -4.00 1.51
N ARG A 504 -26.70 -4.03 0.79
CA ARG A 504 -26.54 -3.41 -0.53
C ARG A 504 -25.66 -4.28 -1.40
N ASP A 505 -25.89 -4.20 -2.71
CA ASP A 505 -25.05 -4.80 -3.73
C ASP A 505 -24.74 -3.80 -4.84
N ASN A 506 -23.60 -3.98 -5.48
CA ASN A 506 -23.17 -3.21 -6.64
C ASN A 506 -22.45 -4.13 -7.63
N LEU A 507 -22.83 -4.07 -8.90
CA LEU A 507 -22.11 -4.70 -10.00
C LEU A 507 -21.39 -3.63 -10.80
N GLU A 508 -20.09 -3.76 -10.92
CA GLU A 508 -19.22 -2.89 -11.70
C GLU A 508 -18.64 -3.66 -12.88
N LEU A 509 -18.70 -3.09 -14.07
CA LEU A 509 -18.18 -3.69 -15.30
C LEU A 509 -17.21 -2.73 -15.97
N GLY A 510 -16.09 -3.25 -16.45
CA GLY A 510 -15.09 -2.48 -17.16
C GLY A 510 -14.65 -3.16 -18.45
N ALA A 511 -14.37 -2.40 -19.49
CA ALA A 511 -13.74 -2.89 -20.72
C ALA A 511 -12.79 -1.82 -21.26
N TYR A 512 -11.67 -2.25 -21.83
CA TYR A 512 -10.69 -1.29 -22.36
C TYR A 512 -9.98 -1.78 -23.62
N LEU A 513 -9.44 -0.80 -24.34
CA LEU A 513 -8.54 -1.00 -25.47
C LEU A 513 -7.39 0.02 -25.38
N GLU A 514 -6.17 -0.44 -25.60
CA GLU A 514 -4.96 0.38 -25.60
C GLU A 514 -4.03 -0.02 -26.74
N ASP A 515 -3.38 0.96 -27.33
CA ASP A 515 -2.33 0.73 -28.32
C ASP A 515 -1.00 1.32 -27.83
N ARG A 516 -0.01 0.50 -27.82
CA ARG A 516 1.38 0.91 -27.58
C ARG A 516 2.06 1.13 -28.92
N TRP A 517 2.01 2.37 -29.40
CA TRP A 517 2.46 2.78 -30.72
C TRP A 517 3.84 3.42 -30.71
N LYS A 518 4.76 2.87 -31.45
CA LYS A 518 6.10 3.40 -31.70
C LYS A 518 6.22 3.92 -33.15
N PRO A 519 5.83 5.18 -33.41
CA PRO A 519 5.84 5.73 -34.77
C PRO A 519 7.26 5.99 -35.28
N ALA A 520 8.20 6.29 -34.39
CA ALA A 520 9.59 6.57 -34.72
C ALA A 520 10.51 6.07 -33.60
N LYS A 521 11.81 5.98 -33.90
CA LYS A 521 12.82 5.64 -32.89
C LYS A 521 12.84 6.65 -31.76
N GLY A 522 12.79 6.18 -30.55
CA GLY A 522 12.79 6.99 -29.33
C GLY A 522 11.46 7.65 -28.99
N LEU A 523 10.40 7.44 -29.76
CA LEU A 523 9.05 7.94 -29.47
C LEU A 523 8.08 6.79 -29.24
N LEU A 524 7.41 6.79 -28.11
CA LEU A 524 6.35 5.87 -27.73
C LEU A 524 5.10 6.68 -27.36
N LEU A 525 3.97 6.30 -27.93
CA LEU A 525 2.64 6.84 -27.65
C LEU A 525 1.75 5.73 -27.15
N GLU A 526 0.97 5.99 -26.09
CA GLU A 526 -0.03 5.05 -25.55
C GLU A 526 -1.41 5.73 -25.49
N PRO A 527 -2.17 5.75 -26.61
CA PRO A 527 -3.57 6.09 -26.58
C PRO A 527 -4.40 4.90 -26.07
N GLY A 528 -5.35 5.18 -25.18
CA GLY A 528 -6.24 4.17 -24.64
C GLY A 528 -7.62 4.72 -24.36
N LEU A 529 -8.60 3.85 -24.40
CA LEU A 529 -9.99 4.13 -24.03
C LEU A 529 -10.51 3.02 -23.14
N ARG A 530 -11.10 3.42 -22.02
CA ARG A 530 -11.80 2.52 -21.11
C ARG A 530 -13.27 2.95 -21.02
N TYR A 531 -14.13 1.97 -20.94
CA TYR A 531 -15.54 2.10 -20.61
C TYR A 531 -15.82 1.40 -19.30
N ASP A 532 -16.44 2.10 -18.35
CA ASP A 532 -16.94 1.54 -17.11
C ASP A 532 -18.44 1.74 -16.98
N TRP A 533 -19.09 0.84 -16.27
CA TRP A 533 -20.51 0.89 -15.93
C TRP A 533 -20.70 0.38 -14.50
N ASP A 534 -21.61 1.03 -13.78
CA ASP A 534 -21.95 0.75 -12.40
C ASP A 534 -23.45 0.54 -12.26
N GLN A 535 -23.88 -0.43 -11.45
CA GLN A 535 -25.29 -0.78 -11.25
C GLN A 535 -26.08 0.30 -10.51
N ILE A 536 -25.45 1.06 -9.63
CA ILE A 536 -26.10 2.09 -8.81
C ILE A 536 -26.26 3.36 -9.62
N ILE A 537 -25.19 3.86 -10.20
CA ILE A 537 -25.16 5.13 -10.94
C ILE A 537 -25.71 4.98 -12.36
N ARG A 538 -25.53 3.83 -13.00
CA ARG A 538 -26.08 3.43 -14.32
C ARG A 538 -25.70 4.32 -15.49
N GLY A 539 -24.63 5.12 -15.35
CA GLY A 539 -24.14 6.00 -16.40
C GLY A 539 -23.03 5.33 -17.26
N PRO A 540 -22.91 5.66 -18.55
CA PRO A 540 -21.76 5.28 -19.35
C PRO A 540 -20.55 6.14 -18.98
N LEU A 541 -19.46 5.51 -18.54
CA LEU A 541 -18.26 6.19 -18.07
C LEU A 541 -17.11 5.92 -19.05
N PHE A 542 -16.77 6.93 -19.87
CA PHE A 542 -15.68 6.83 -20.84
C PHE A 542 -14.42 7.53 -20.35
N SER A 543 -13.33 6.79 -20.24
CA SER A 543 -12.02 7.23 -19.75
C SER A 543 -10.99 7.26 -20.89
N PRO A 544 -10.97 8.27 -21.76
CA PRO A 544 -9.89 8.43 -22.74
C PRO A 544 -8.61 8.86 -22.04
N ARG A 545 -7.50 8.22 -22.40
CA ARG A 545 -6.15 8.52 -21.90
C ARG A 545 -5.16 8.53 -23.03
N ILE A 546 -4.17 9.41 -22.97
CA ILE A 546 -3.03 9.40 -23.87
C ILE A 546 -1.78 9.79 -23.09
N ALA A 547 -0.75 8.98 -23.26
CA ALA A 547 0.57 9.27 -22.72
C ALA A 547 1.63 9.12 -23.79
N PHE A 548 2.73 9.84 -23.64
CA PHE A 548 3.87 9.67 -24.52
C PHE A 548 5.19 9.69 -23.74
N ASN A 549 6.16 9.03 -24.32
CA ASN A 549 7.55 9.05 -23.90
C ASN A 549 8.42 9.38 -25.11
N TYR A 550 9.33 10.34 -24.95
CA TYR A 550 10.31 10.68 -25.95
C TYR A 550 11.72 10.60 -25.38
N SER A 551 12.56 9.77 -25.99
CA SER A 551 13.97 9.66 -25.68
C SER A 551 14.76 10.02 -26.92
N PRO A 552 15.52 11.13 -26.92
CA PRO A 552 16.23 11.60 -28.11
C PRO A 552 17.15 10.52 -28.69
N PRO A 553 17.20 10.34 -30.02
CA PRO A 553 18.11 9.42 -30.67
C PRO A 553 19.58 9.66 -30.28
N GLY A 554 20.25 8.60 -29.79
CA GLY A 554 21.62 8.69 -29.27
C GLY A 554 21.69 8.99 -27.77
N ALA A 555 20.58 9.35 -27.13
CA ALA A 555 20.45 9.58 -25.69
C ALA A 555 19.37 8.68 -25.04
N GLU A 556 18.96 7.60 -25.73
CA GLU A 556 17.85 6.73 -25.30
C GLU A 556 18.05 6.15 -23.90
N ASN A 557 19.30 5.91 -23.49
CA ASN A 557 19.65 5.36 -22.16
C ASN A 557 19.95 6.43 -21.11
N SER A 558 19.85 7.71 -21.48
CA SER A 558 20.27 8.80 -20.59
C SER A 558 19.24 9.90 -20.39
N THR A 559 18.29 10.06 -21.32
CA THR A 559 17.32 11.15 -21.27
C THR A 559 15.94 10.66 -21.69
N LYS A 560 14.93 11.00 -20.90
CA LYS A 560 13.53 10.63 -21.15
C LYS A 560 12.62 11.81 -20.81
N PHE A 561 11.75 12.18 -21.73
CA PHE A 561 10.67 13.14 -21.53
C PHE A 561 9.35 12.40 -21.58
N THR A 562 8.47 12.66 -20.62
CA THR A 562 7.14 12.06 -20.58
C THR A 562 6.08 13.14 -20.44
N ALA A 563 4.92 12.91 -21.04
CA ALA A 563 3.74 13.70 -20.77
C ALA A 563 2.47 12.86 -20.99
N GLY A 564 1.37 13.29 -20.41
CA GLY A 564 0.09 12.64 -20.63
C GLY A 564 -1.05 13.44 -20.07
N ILE A 565 -2.23 13.08 -20.58
CA ILE A 565 -3.52 13.59 -20.11
C ILE A 565 -4.54 12.45 -20.13
N GLY A 566 -5.39 12.39 -19.13
CA GLY A 566 -6.42 11.36 -19.04
C GLY A 566 -7.59 11.78 -18.20
N LEU A 567 -8.74 11.20 -18.54
CA LEU A 567 -9.93 11.22 -17.70
C LEU A 567 -10.02 9.89 -16.94
N TYR A 568 -10.29 9.98 -15.64
CA TYR A 568 -10.36 8.84 -14.73
C TYR A 568 -11.65 8.93 -13.94
N TYR A 569 -12.35 7.82 -13.76
CA TYR A 569 -13.50 7.74 -12.88
C TYR A 569 -13.14 6.98 -11.61
N GLU A 570 -13.83 7.31 -10.54
CA GLU A 570 -13.72 6.66 -9.25
C GLU A 570 -14.66 5.44 -9.17
N HIS A 571 -14.46 4.57 -8.21
CA HIS A 571 -15.46 3.56 -7.86
C HIS A 571 -16.59 4.20 -7.03
N THR A 572 -17.80 3.64 -7.09
CA THR A 572 -18.93 4.14 -6.33
C THR A 572 -18.68 3.98 -4.83
N GLN A 573 -18.69 5.10 -4.09
CA GLN A 573 -18.48 5.12 -2.64
C GLN A 573 -19.76 4.63 -1.93
N LEU A 574 -19.78 3.35 -1.54
CA LEU A 574 -20.95 2.72 -0.92
C LEU A 574 -21.28 3.31 0.44
N GLU A 575 -20.27 3.70 1.22
CA GLU A 575 -20.40 4.33 2.52
C GLU A 575 -21.29 5.60 2.48
N PHE A 576 -21.11 6.47 1.49
CA PHE A 576 -21.95 7.66 1.36
C PHE A 576 -23.43 7.32 1.12
N LEU A 577 -23.70 6.19 0.48
CA LEU A 577 -25.06 5.75 0.20
C LEU A 577 -25.72 5.11 1.41
N THR A 578 -24.95 4.52 2.33
CA THR A 578 -25.47 3.87 3.54
C THR A 578 -25.90 4.87 4.59
N ARG A 579 -25.24 6.03 4.70
CA ARG A 579 -25.61 7.09 5.63
C ARG A 579 -27.06 7.50 5.54
N ALA A 580 -27.67 7.49 4.36
CA ALA A 580 -29.08 7.76 4.17
C ALA A 580 -30.01 6.70 4.81
N LEU A 581 -29.48 5.54 5.21
CA LEU A 581 -30.25 4.42 5.80
C LEU A 581 -30.24 4.46 7.32
N ALA A 582 -29.16 5.02 7.92
CA ALA A 582 -28.93 5.05 9.37
C ALA A 582 -28.64 6.48 9.89
N GLY A 583 -28.92 7.52 9.12
CA GLY A 583 -28.46 8.88 9.37
C GLY A 583 -29.47 9.81 10.06
N ILE A 584 -30.39 9.33 10.90
CA ILE A 584 -31.33 10.21 11.62
C ILE A 584 -30.80 10.48 13.03
N ARG A 585 -30.73 11.77 13.39
CA ARG A 585 -30.29 12.23 14.69
C ARG A 585 -31.19 13.32 15.22
N TYR A 586 -31.44 13.34 16.53
CA TYR A 586 -32.20 14.36 17.24
C TYR A 586 -31.29 15.07 18.26
N ASP A 587 -31.10 16.37 18.07
CA ASP A 587 -30.27 17.22 18.94
C ASP A 587 -31.14 18.06 19.87
N THR A 588 -31.02 17.89 21.18
CA THR A 588 -31.66 18.72 22.19
C THR A 588 -30.63 19.64 22.83
N TYR A 589 -30.83 20.95 22.72
CA TYR A 589 -29.97 21.96 23.32
C TYR A 589 -30.50 22.38 24.70
N TYR A 590 -29.60 22.66 25.63
CA TYR A 590 -29.93 23.02 27.01
C TYR A 590 -29.42 24.41 27.39
N ALA A 591 -30.17 25.11 28.25
CA ALA A 591 -29.77 26.36 28.86
C ALA A 591 -28.49 26.20 29.70
N ALA A 592 -27.96 27.31 30.24
CA ALA A 592 -26.75 27.29 31.06
C ALA A 592 -26.87 26.44 32.34
N ASP A 593 -28.10 26.18 32.80
CA ASP A 593 -28.37 25.31 33.97
C ASP A 593 -28.14 23.83 33.64
N GLY A 594 -27.93 23.45 32.40
CA GLY A 594 -27.70 22.07 31.92
C GLY A 594 -28.91 21.16 32.04
N THR A 595 -30.08 21.68 32.42
CA THR A 595 -31.28 20.88 32.69
C THR A 595 -32.51 21.32 31.90
N THR A 596 -32.63 22.63 31.61
CA THR A 596 -33.76 23.20 30.92
C THR A 596 -33.54 23.17 29.40
N PRO A 597 -34.32 22.40 28.61
CA PRO A 597 -34.25 22.45 27.17
C PRO A 597 -34.58 23.85 26.62
N THR A 598 -33.83 24.34 25.65
CA THR A 598 -34.02 25.64 25.01
C THR A 598 -35.11 25.61 23.90
N GLY A 599 -35.53 24.42 23.52
CA GLY A 599 -36.54 24.19 22.47
C GLY A 599 -36.83 22.71 22.29
N PRO A 600 -37.66 22.34 21.32
CA PRO A 600 -37.85 20.92 20.95
C PRO A 600 -36.58 20.34 20.32
N PRO A 601 -36.43 19.01 20.32
CA PRO A 601 -35.32 18.33 19.62
C PRO A 601 -35.30 18.75 18.14
N LEU A 602 -34.09 19.01 17.64
CA LEU A 602 -33.85 19.37 16.26
C LEU A 602 -33.46 18.08 15.49
N GLU A 603 -34.20 17.78 14.44
CA GLU A 603 -33.95 16.61 13.61
C GLU A 603 -32.90 16.91 12.54
N THR A 604 -31.95 15.99 12.39
CA THR A 604 -31.01 15.96 11.27
C THR A 604 -31.23 14.64 10.52
N THR A 605 -31.39 14.73 9.19
CA THR A 605 -31.59 13.58 8.32
C THR A 605 -30.63 13.62 7.14
N PHE A 606 -30.18 12.43 6.71
CA PHE A 606 -29.39 12.26 5.51
C PHE A 606 -30.23 11.53 4.45
N THR A 607 -30.22 12.04 3.23
CA THR A 607 -30.99 11.48 2.12
C THR A 607 -30.11 11.33 0.89
N ALA A 608 -30.35 10.30 0.09
CA ALA A 608 -29.68 10.06 -1.18
C ALA A 608 -30.70 9.76 -2.28
N ASN A 609 -30.49 10.36 -3.44
CA ASN A 609 -31.28 10.07 -4.64
C ASN A 609 -30.35 9.54 -5.73
N ASN A 610 -30.18 8.21 -5.79
CA ASN A 610 -29.26 7.56 -6.72
C ASN A 610 -29.49 7.96 -8.18
N SER A 611 -30.73 8.27 -8.59
CA SER A 611 -31.02 8.66 -9.98
C SER A 611 -30.45 10.03 -10.37
N SER A 612 -30.07 10.87 -9.42
CA SER A 612 -29.47 12.19 -9.65
C SER A 612 -27.95 12.18 -9.50
N LEU A 613 -27.36 11.12 -8.94
CA LEU A 613 -25.94 10.99 -8.71
C LEU A 613 -25.17 10.65 -10.01
N ARG A 614 -23.91 11.03 -10.05
CA ARG A 614 -22.96 10.72 -11.12
C ARG A 614 -21.65 10.27 -10.49
N GLU A 615 -20.92 9.46 -11.22
CA GLU A 615 -19.59 9.04 -10.78
C GLU A 615 -18.62 10.20 -10.76
N ALA A 616 -17.84 10.28 -9.67
CA ALA A 616 -16.77 11.25 -9.53
C ALA A 616 -15.67 11.01 -10.57
N ARG A 617 -15.06 12.09 -11.05
CA ARG A 617 -14.03 12.00 -12.09
C ARG A 617 -12.89 12.97 -11.88
N ALA A 618 -11.69 12.54 -12.28
CA ALA A 618 -10.48 13.35 -12.29
C ALA A 618 -10.00 13.59 -13.73
N LEU A 619 -9.79 14.85 -14.08
CA LEU A 619 -8.96 15.22 -15.22
C LEU A 619 -7.53 15.40 -14.72
N ASN A 620 -6.63 14.51 -15.15
CA ASN A 620 -5.25 14.50 -14.73
C ASN A 620 -4.33 14.73 -15.93
N TRP A 621 -3.37 15.66 -15.82
CA TRP A 621 -2.30 15.81 -16.79
C TRP A 621 -0.96 16.00 -16.08
N SER A 622 0.12 15.58 -16.74
CA SER A 622 1.46 15.64 -16.16
C SER A 622 2.55 15.73 -17.21
N LEU A 623 3.69 16.26 -16.78
CA LEU A 623 4.92 16.38 -17.55
C LEU A 623 6.08 15.86 -16.70
N GLY A 624 6.96 15.07 -17.29
CA GLY A 624 8.11 14.54 -16.58
C GLY A 624 9.38 14.55 -17.41
N VAL A 625 10.51 14.64 -16.74
CA VAL A 625 11.84 14.46 -17.33
C VAL A 625 12.69 13.60 -16.42
N GLN A 626 13.41 12.67 -17.01
CA GLN A 626 14.41 11.86 -16.31
C GLN A 626 15.75 11.98 -17.03
N GLN A 627 16.82 12.19 -16.28
CA GLN A 627 18.18 12.37 -16.80
C GLN A 627 19.16 11.49 -16.03
N LYS A 628 19.85 10.62 -16.74
CA LYS A 628 21.01 9.90 -16.21
C LYS A 628 22.28 10.72 -16.43
N LEU A 629 22.98 10.99 -15.35
CA LEU A 629 24.27 11.64 -15.32
C LEU A 629 25.42 10.62 -15.20
N PRO A 630 26.69 11.02 -15.45
CA PRO A 630 27.85 10.20 -15.14
C PRO A 630 27.83 9.68 -13.69
N ALA A 631 28.56 8.61 -13.43
CA ALA A 631 28.69 7.99 -12.12
C ALA A 631 27.36 7.42 -11.56
N ARG A 632 26.41 7.02 -12.41
CA ARG A 632 25.12 6.40 -12.05
C ARG A 632 24.27 7.31 -11.14
N ILE A 633 24.22 8.58 -11.43
CA ILE A 633 23.30 9.54 -10.82
C ILE A 633 22.10 9.69 -11.75
N TYR A 634 20.90 9.57 -11.22
CA TYR A 634 19.63 9.71 -11.92
C TYR A 634 18.89 10.89 -11.31
N LEU A 635 18.44 11.81 -12.13
CA LEU A 635 17.62 12.95 -11.74
C LEU A 635 16.24 12.82 -12.37
N GLY A 636 15.22 13.12 -11.60
CA GLY A 636 13.83 13.19 -12.04
C GLY A 636 13.23 14.55 -11.72
N ALA A 637 12.33 15.01 -12.58
CA ALA A 637 11.41 16.08 -12.27
C ALA A 637 10.05 15.73 -12.88
N ASN A 638 9.00 15.86 -12.09
CA ASN A 638 7.63 15.60 -12.50
C ASN A 638 6.71 16.72 -12.03
N PHE A 639 5.86 17.20 -12.92
CA PHE A 639 4.80 18.15 -12.63
C PHE A 639 3.46 17.51 -12.94
N MET A 640 2.49 17.65 -12.04
CA MET A 640 1.16 17.07 -12.18
C MET A 640 0.09 18.05 -11.71
N GLN A 641 -1.06 18.04 -12.38
CA GLN A 641 -2.30 18.66 -11.92
C GLN A 641 -3.46 17.70 -12.08
N LYS A 642 -4.23 17.55 -11.01
CA LYS A 642 -5.51 16.85 -10.97
C LYS A 642 -6.64 17.83 -10.66
N ARG A 643 -7.76 17.69 -11.36
CA ARG A 643 -9.02 18.35 -11.05
C ARG A 643 -10.08 17.28 -10.90
N LEU A 644 -10.48 17.06 -9.66
CA LEU A 644 -11.56 16.15 -9.32
C LEU A 644 -12.86 16.95 -9.34
N SER A 645 -13.91 16.33 -9.82
CA SER A 645 -15.24 16.94 -9.94
C SER A 645 -16.33 15.90 -9.81
N GLY A 646 -17.42 16.29 -9.17
CA GLY A 646 -18.52 15.36 -8.94
C GLY A 646 -18.33 14.43 -7.78
N GLU A 647 -17.40 14.73 -6.86
CA GLU A 647 -17.21 14.00 -5.61
C GLU A 647 -18.48 14.06 -4.76
N PHE A 648 -18.75 13.00 -4.03
CA PHE A 648 -19.90 12.93 -3.15
C PHE A 648 -19.73 13.85 -1.95
N VAL A 649 -20.83 14.53 -1.61
CA VAL A 649 -20.94 15.37 -0.42
C VAL A 649 -22.39 15.47 0.01
N TYR A 650 -22.62 15.46 1.31
CA TYR A 650 -23.94 15.76 1.88
C TYR A 650 -24.12 17.28 2.04
N ALA A 651 -24.91 17.88 1.15
CA ALA A 651 -25.19 19.31 1.14
C ALA A 651 -26.46 19.64 1.96
N SER A 652 -26.35 20.62 2.85
CA SER A 652 -27.50 21.12 3.61
C SER A 652 -28.57 21.72 2.68
N GLN A 653 -29.79 21.29 2.87
CA GLN A 653 -30.95 21.89 2.17
C GLN A 653 -31.44 23.18 2.81
N ASN A 654 -30.89 23.61 3.94
CA ASN A 654 -31.27 24.81 4.69
C ASN A 654 -30.61 26.12 4.17
N GLY A 655 -29.80 26.02 3.08
CA GLY A 655 -29.11 27.16 2.46
C GLY A 655 -27.64 27.32 2.92
N PRO A 656 -26.87 28.21 2.30
CA PRO A 656 -25.41 28.23 2.41
C PRO A 656 -24.82 28.78 3.72
N ASN A 657 -25.65 29.40 4.61
CA ASN A 657 -25.20 29.96 5.88
C ASN A 657 -26.17 29.63 7.02
N PRO A 658 -26.23 28.39 7.46
CA PRO A 658 -27.06 28.02 8.60
C PRO A 658 -26.51 28.63 9.90
N SER A 659 -27.45 29.19 10.74
CA SER A 659 -27.13 29.45 12.15
C SER A 659 -26.88 28.14 12.89
N PRO A 660 -26.26 28.13 14.09
CA PRO A 660 -26.04 26.89 14.83
C PRO A 660 -27.28 26.00 15.03
N SER A 661 -28.45 26.61 15.20
CA SER A 661 -29.72 25.88 15.19
C SER A 661 -30.19 25.46 13.81
N ALA A 662 -29.59 25.95 12.74
CA ALA A 662 -29.90 25.62 11.35
C ALA A 662 -28.90 24.62 10.74
N LEU A 663 -27.95 24.10 11.51
CA LEU A 663 -27.16 22.91 11.14
C LEU A 663 -28.00 21.62 11.22
N ALA A 664 -29.08 21.61 12.01
CA ALA A 664 -30.11 20.57 11.91
C ALA A 664 -30.92 20.73 10.62
N GLY A 665 -31.45 19.64 10.10
CA GLY A 665 -32.28 19.60 8.93
C GLY A 665 -31.89 18.50 7.94
N ASN A 666 -32.35 18.60 6.72
CA ASN A 666 -32.11 17.58 5.71
C ASN A 666 -30.82 17.88 4.94
N TYR A 667 -29.97 16.85 4.89
CA TYR A 667 -28.76 16.81 4.08
C TYR A 667 -28.97 15.84 2.91
N LEU A 668 -28.81 16.35 1.70
CA LEU A 668 -28.94 15.57 0.47
C LEU A 668 -27.55 15.23 -0.08
N LEU A 669 -27.36 13.97 -0.41
CA LEU A 669 -26.17 13.55 -1.12
C LEU A 669 -26.16 14.13 -2.54
N THR A 670 -25.12 14.88 -2.85
CA THR A 670 -24.93 15.58 -4.14
C THR A 670 -23.54 15.29 -4.72
N ASN A 671 -23.30 15.77 -5.94
CA ASN A 671 -22.01 15.77 -6.61
C ASN A 671 -21.34 17.15 -6.63
N ASP A 672 -21.51 17.94 -5.58
CA ASP A 672 -21.08 19.35 -5.56
C ASP A 672 -19.63 19.52 -5.09
N ARG A 673 -19.00 18.49 -4.51
CA ARG A 673 -17.62 18.55 -4.09
C ARG A 673 -16.66 18.55 -5.28
N GLN A 674 -15.64 19.40 -5.19
CA GLN A 674 -14.58 19.55 -6.18
C GLN A 674 -13.25 19.69 -5.45
N ASP A 675 -12.31 18.83 -5.80
CA ASP A 675 -10.97 18.84 -5.23
C ASP A 675 -9.94 19.21 -6.30
N HIS A 676 -8.90 19.91 -5.89
CA HIS A 676 -7.79 20.33 -6.74
C HIS A 676 -6.46 19.89 -6.12
N TYR A 677 -5.65 19.23 -6.91
CA TYR A 677 -4.29 18.88 -6.53
C TYR A 677 -3.31 19.31 -7.61
N TYR A 678 -2.20 19.88 -7.19
CA TYR A 678 -1.02 20.02 -8.04
C TYR A 678 0.23 19.63 -7.26
N SER A 679 1.24 19.11 -7.97
CA SER A 679 2.56 18.86 -7.41
C SER A 679 3.66 19.16 -8.41
N ALA A 680 4.80 19.60 -7.88
CA ALA A 680 6.09 19.65 -8.56
C ALA A 680 7.07 18.83 -7.72
N GLU A 681 7.56 17.75 -8.29
CA GLU A 681 8.47 16.80 -7.64
C GLU A 681 9.84 16.86 -8.30
N PHE A 682 10.88 16.82 -7.48
CA PHE A 682 12.27 16.71 -7.92
C PHE A 682 12.92 15.58 -7.14
N ASP A 683 13.51 14.63 -7.83
CA ASP A 683 14.18 13.49 -7.22
C ASP A 683 15.60 13.29 -7.74
N ALA A 684 16.44 12.73 -6.90
CA ALA A 684 17.79 12.33 -7.21
C ALA A 684 18.09 10.96 -6.61
N ARG A 685 18.58 10.05 -7.42
CA ARG A 685 19.02 8.72 -7.00
C ARG A 685 20.46 8.49 -7.40
N LYS A 686 21.28 7.98 -6.47
CA LYS A 686 22.65 7.54 -6.71
C LYS A 686 22.76 6.05 -6.45
N SER A 687 23.14 5.28 -7.46
CA SER A 687 23.44 3.86 -7.31
C SER A 687 24.95 3.63 -7.27
N PHE A 688 25.40 2.81 -6.32
CA PHE A 688 26.80 2.44 -6.14
C PHE A 688 27.02 0.98 -6.55
N THR A 689 28.27 0.56 -6.63
CA THR A 689 28.63 -0.87 -6.78
C THR A 689 28.26 -1.63 -5.51
N GLY A 690 27.83 -2.87 -5.62
CA GLY A 690 27.43 -3.69 -4.45
C GLY A 690 26.01 -3.44 -3.95
N ASN A 691 25.10 -2.96 -4.82
CA ASN A 691 23.68 -2.70 -4.53
C ASN A 691 23.42 -1.65 -3.44
N TYR A 692 24.34 -0.73 -3.23
CA TYR A 692 24.13 0.43 -2.36
C TYR A 692 23.44 1.57 -3.10
N ALA A 693 22.59 2.31 -2.40
CA ALA A 693 21.83 3.41 -2.99
C ALA A 693 21.63 4.57 -2.02
N LEU A 694 21.49 5.75 -2.59
CA LEU A 694 20.97 6.97 -1.94
C LEU A 694 19.83 7.51 -2.79
N PHE A 695 18.80 7.99 -2.14
CA PHE A 695 17.66 8.66 -2.74
C PHE A 695 17.33 9.92 -1.95
N ALA A 696 16.92 10.96 -2.66
CA ALA A 696 16.36 12.17 -2.07
C ALA A 696 15.33 12.77 -3.02
N SER A 697 14.25 13.30 -2.48
CA SER A 697 13.28 14.06 -3.25
C SER A 697 12.75 15.26 -2.49
N TYR A 698 12.32 16.27 -3.26
CA TYR A 698 11.56 17.42 -2.78
C TYR A 698 10.26 17.50 -3.55
N THR A 699 9.15 17.61 -2.83
CA THR A 699 7.81 17.80 -3.39
C THR A 699 7.23 19.12 -2.90
N ARG A 700 6.82 19.97 -3.84
CA ARG A 700 5.93 21.09 -3.60
C ARG A 700 4.53 20.72 -4.07
N SER A 701 3.54 20.75 -3.18
CA SER A 701 2.16 20.37 -3.52
C SER A 701 1.11 21.26 -2.88
N SER A 702 -0.12 21.12 -3.34
CA SER A 702 -1.30 21.67 -2.67
C SER A 702 -2.50 20.81 -3.00
N ALA A 703 -3.23 20.43 -1.96
CA ALA A 703 -4.48 19.68 -2.03
C ALA A 703 -5.59 20.50 -1.37
N THR A 704 -6.59 20.89 -2.15
CA THR A 704 -7.69 21.79 -1.70
C THR A 704 -9.05 21.25 -2.13
N THR A 705 -10.07 21.54 -1.34
CA THR A 705 -11.47 21.22 -1.61
C THR A 705 -12.36 22.44 -1.51
N ASN A 706 -13.54 22.40 -2.15
CA ASN A 706 -14.59 23.42 -1.96
C ASN A 706 -15.58 23.04 -0.85
N SER A 707 -15.44 21.87 -0.25
CA SER A 707 -16.37 21.33 0.74
C SER A 707 -15.59 20.64 1.84
N VAL A 708 -15.65 21.16 3.04
CA VAL A 708 -15.09 20.53 4.23
C VAL A 708 -16.23 19.86 4.97
N LEU A 709 -16.27 18.55 4.91
CA LEU A 709 -17.16 17.72 5.71
C LEU A 709 -16.34 16.63 6.38
N ASP A 710 -16.63 16.42 7.65
CA ASP A 710 -16.23 15.22 8.34
C ASP A 710 -17.16 14.07 7.93
N TYR A 711 -16.57 12.94 7.62
CA TYR A 711 -17.29 11.76 7.18
C TYR A 711 -17.79 10.87 8.33
N VAL A 712 -17.55 11.26 9.58
CA VAL A 712 -18.07 10.52 10.74
C VAL A 712 -19.60 10.62 10.75
N PRO A 713 -20.34 9.55 10.43
CA PRO A 713 -21.80 9.60 10.26
C PRO A 713 -22.54 10.09 11.49
N THR A 714 -21.98 9.81 12.64
CA THR A 714 -22.62 9.93 13.95
C THR A 714 -22.38 11.27 14.62
N ILE A 715 -21.20 11.87 14.38
CA ILE A 715 -20.85 13.22 14.82
C ILE A 715 -20.29 14.00 13.63
N PRO A 716 -21.06 14.23 12.55
CA PRO A 716 -20.54 14.98 11.43
C PRO A 716 -20.21 16.39 11.90
N LEU A 717 -19.03 16.88 11.55
CA LEU A 717 -18.66 18.28 11.67
C LEU A 717 -19.51 19.08 10.67
N LEU A 718 -20.68 19.49 11.10
CA LEU A 718 -21.61 20.26 10.29
C LEU A 718 -21.12 21.70 10.28
N GLY A 719 -20.38 22.07 9.24
CA GLY A 719 -20.00 23.44 8.96
C GLY A 719 -20.66 23.95 7.68
N PRO A 720 -20.65 25.27 7.44
CA PRO A 720 -20.96 25.78 6.11
C PRO A 720 -19.95 25.21 5.13
N GLN A 721 -20.39 24.90 3.92
CA GLN A 721 -19.47 24.49 2.86
C GLN A 721 -18.44 25.60 2.63
N GLN A 722 -17.18 25.32 2.88
CA GLN A 722 -16.09 26.27 2.74
C GLN A 722 -14.97 25.65 1.93
N SER A 723 -14.33 26.47 1.09
CA SER A 723 -13.10 26.09 0.45
C SER A 723 -11.95 26.12 1.45
N GLY A 724 -11.14 25.07 1.47
CA GLY A 724 -10.00 24.96 2.36
C GLY A 724 -8.99 23.89 1.90
N PRO A 725 -7.87 23.76 2.61
CA PRO A 725 -6.96 22.66 2.38
C PRO A 725 -7.58 21.34 2.86
N LEU A 726 -7.25 20.23 2.19
CA LEU A 726 -7.57 18.89 2.67
C LEU A 726 -6.70 18.55 3.90
N PHE A 727 -7.18 17.73 4.83
CA PHE A 727 -6.51 17.44 6.11
C PHE A 727 -5.11 16.83 5.96
N TRP A 728 -4.82 16.18 4.84
CA TRP A 728 -3.50 15.66 4.49
C TRP A 728 -2.71 16.59 3.54
N ASP A 729 -3.11 17.84 3.36
CA ASP A 729 -2.37 18.80 2.55
C ASP A 729 -1.00 19.10 3.16
N VAL A 730 0.05 18.78 2.42
CA VAL A 730 1.45 19.00 2.78
C VAL A 730 2.12 19.86 1.72
N PRO A 731 2.19 21.18 1.91
CA PRO A 731 2.74 22.09 0.90
C PRO A 731 4.19 21.83 0.53
N ASN A 732 5.03 21.41 1.47
CA ASN A 732 6.44 21.12 1.22
C ASN A 732 6.83 19.81 1.89
N ARG A 733 7.56 18.96 1.18
CA ARG A 733 8.10 17.74 1.75
C ARG A 733 9.47 17.42 1.17
N VAL A 734 10.40 17.01 2.03
CA VAL A 734 11.70 16.43 1.68
C VAL A 734 11.78 15.04 2.28
N ILE A 735 12.00 14.06 1.45
CA ILE A 735 12.31 12.69 1.89
C ILE A 735 13.69 12.29 1.38
N SER A 736 14.41 11.55 2.19
CA SER A 736 15.69 10.95 1.80
C SER A 736 15.89 9.62 2.53
N TRP A 737 16.44 8.66 1.81
CA TRP A 737 16.80 7.37 2.38
C TRP A 737 17.99 6.75 1.65
N GLY A 738 18.63 5.83 2.32
CA GLY A 738 19.72 5.11 1.70
C GLY A 738 20.37 4.10 2.61
N TRP A 739 21.23 3.28 1.97
CA TRP A 739 22.10 2.34 2.64
C TRP A 739 23.47 2.33 1.95
N LEU A 740 24.52 2.31 2.75
CA LEU A 740 25.92 2.44 2.35
C LEU A 740 26.79 1.48 3.19
N PRO A 741 27.97 1.07 2.69
CA PRO A 741 28.94 0.41 3.56
C PRO A 741 29.28 1.35 4.73
N ALA A 742 29.24 0.86 5.95
CA ALA A 742 29.66 1.66 7.07
C ALA A 742 31.14 1.98 6.95
N TRP A 743 31.49 3.25 7.14
CA TRP A 743 32.87 3.70 7.04
C TRP A 743 33.29 4.38 8.34
N ALA A 744 34.45 3.95 8.86
CA ALA A 744 35.06 4.60 9.99
C ALA A 744 36.58 4.71 9.74
N PRO A 745 37.16 5.93 9.79
CA PRO A 745 38.58 6.13 9.48
C PRO A 745 39.52 5.32 10.38
N TRP A 746 39.11 5.10 11.63
CA TRP A 746 39.87 4.34 12.64
C TRP A 746 39.65 2.83 12.59
N LEU A 747 38.69 2.33 11.78
CA LEU A 747 38.36 0.91 11.65
C LEU A 747 38.07 0.53 10.18
N PRO A 748 39.08 0.48 9.31
CA PRO A 748 38.90 0.30 7.86
C PRO A 748 38.20 -1.01 7.47
N SER A 749 38.23 -2.02 8.34
CA SER A 749 37.57 -3.33 8.06
C SER A 749 36.08 -3.37 8.36
N ILE A 750 35.51 -2.32 8.98
CA ILE A 750 34.10 -2.28 9.38
C ILE A 750 33.16 -2.41 8.15
N HIS A 751 33.54 -1.84 7.01
CA HIS A 751 32.78 -1.87 5.77
C HIS A 751 32.48 -3.27 5.23
N LYS A 752 33.18 -4.30 5.70
CA LYS A 752 32.97 -5.68 5.23
C LYS A 752 31.69 -6.30 5.80
N ASN A 753 31.32 -5.93 7.02
CA ASN A 753 30.26 -6.59 7.78
C ASN A 753 29.20 -5.62 8.31
N TRP A 754 29.38 -4.32 8.12
CA TRP A 754 28.48 -3.30 8.64
C TRP A 754 28.00 -2.40 7.52
N ASP A 755 26.69 -2.17 7.50
CA ASP A 755 26.05 -1.19 6.63
C ASP A 755 25.46 -0.07 7.47
N PHE A 756 25.63 1.15 6.98
CA PHE A 756 24.92 2.33 7.45
C PHE A 756 23.62 2.48 6.67
N VAL A 757 22.50 2.63 7.36
CA VAL A 757 21.16 2.84 6.78
C VAL A 757 20.56 4.10 7.37
N TYR A 758 19.71 4.81 6.62
CA TYR A 758 19.02 5.98 7.18
C TYR A 758 17.73 6.28 6.43
N THR A 759 16.81 6.96 7.14
CA THR A 759 15.70 7.73 6.58
C THR A 759 15.72 9.13 7.14
N ALA A 760 15.25 10.08 6.32
CA ALA A 760 15.00 11.46 6.71
C ALA A 760 13.67 11.90 6.10
N ASP A 761 12.82 12.52 6.87
CA ASP A 761 11.55 13.09 6.45
C ASP A 761 11.35 14.45 7.10
N TRP A 762 11.12 15.45 6.29
CA TRP A 762 10.66 16.77 6.70
C TRP A 762 9.46 17.15 5.88
N HIS A 763 8.41 17.60 6.54
CA HIS A 763 7.26 18.15 5.85
C HIS A 763 6.54 19.24 6.64
N SER A 764 5.84 20.13 5.92
CA SER A 764 4.94 21.12 6.51
C SER A 764 3.82 20.43 7.28
N GLY A 765 3.44 21.00 8.42
CA GLY A 765 2.38 20.46 9.28
C GLY A 765 1.04 20.33 8.56
N PHE A 766 0.28 19.31 8.92
CA PHE A 766 -1.08 19.09 8.44
C PHE A 766 -2.04 20.21 8.90
N PRO A 767 -3.02 20.61 8.10
CA PRO A 767 -4.05 21.53 8.54
C PRO A 767 -5.05 20.89 9.51
N PHE A 768 -5.68 21.70 10.37
CA PHE A 768 -6.78 21.29 11.22
C PHE A 768 -7.75 22.45 11.46
N ASP A 769 -8.97 22.10 11.88
CA ASP A 769 -10.05 23.04 12.20
C ASP A 769 -10.13 23.33 13.69
N SER A 770 -10.60 24.52 14.05
CA SER A 770 -11.02 24.82 15.41
C SER A 770 -12.49 24.46 15.59
N LEU A 771 -12.82 23.87 16.72
CA LEU A 771 -14.18 23.45 17.09
C LEU A 771 -14.68 24.22 18.32
N ASN A 772 -16.00 24.26 18.52
CA ASN A 772 -16.60 24.69 19.78
C ASN A 772 -17.07 23.47 20.60
N SER A 773 -17.60 23.69 21.81
CA SER A 773 -18.11 22.61 22.67
C SER A 773 -19.31 21.85 22.09
N ALA A 774 -19.91 22.32 21.01
CA ALA A 774 -20.95 21.62 20.26
C ALA A 774 -20.38 20.84 19.05
N GLU A 775 -19.02 20.70 18.97
CA GLU A 775 -18.31 20.05 17.85
C GLU A 775 -18.64 20.67 16.49
N GLN A 776 -18.68 22.00 16.44
CA GLN A 776 -18.92 22.77 15.23
C GLN A 776 -17.67 23.55 14.84
N ILE A 777 -17.38 23.61 13.55
CA ILE A 777 -16.22 24.34 13.01
C ILE A 777 -16.38 25.84 13.29
N VAL A 778 -15.34 26.44 13.88
CA VAL A 778 -15.25 27.86 14.19
C VAL A 778 -14.18 28.52 13.33
N GLY A 779 -14.57 29.45 12.51
CA GLY A 779 -13.65 30.17 11.60
C GLY A 779 -13.49 29.49 10.25
N PRO A 780 -12.46 29.87 9.47
CA PRO A 780 -12.18 29.26 8.17
C PRO A 780 -11.69 27.83 8.31
N ALA A 781 -12.11 26.96 7.38
CA ALA A 781 -11.65 25.57 7.32
C ALA A 781 -10.14 25.49 7.11
N GLY A 782 -9.49 24.57 7.85
CA GLY A 782 -8.04 24.37 7.80
C GLY A 782 -7.22 25.59 8.19
N SER A 783 -7.77 26.46 9.05
CA SER A 783 -7.15 27.73 9.44
C SER A 783 -5.85 27.59 10.23
N HIS A 784 -5.63 26.45 10.83
CA HIS A 784 -4.45 26.13 11.63
C HIS A 784 -3.65 25.00 11.01
N ARG A 785 -2.37 24.89 11.39
CA ARG A 785 -1.53 23.76 11.01
C ARG A 785 -0.74 23.25 12.22
N PHE A 786 -0.52 21.96 12.23
CA PHE A 786 0.48 21.36 13.13
C PHE A 786 1.87 21.94 12.87
N PRO A 787 2.79 21.89 13.84
CA PRO A 787 4.20 22.16 13.61
C PRO A 787 4.77 21.28 12.50
N ASP A 788 5.80 21.78 11.81
CA ASP A 788 6.50 20.98 10.81
C ASP A 788 7.02 19.68 11.41
N TYR A 789 6.80 18.60 10.69
CA TYR A 789 7.35 17.28 11.02
C TYR A 789 8.82 17.21 10.61
N VAL A 790 9.68 16.72 11.50
CA VAL A 790 11.10 16.52 11.22
C VAL A 790 11.56 15.22 11.87
N SER A 791 12.05 14.29 11.09
CA SER A 791 12.60 13.02 11.57
C SER A 791 13.86 12.66 10.80
N PHE A 792 14.93 12.34 11.53
CA PHE A 792 16.12 11.69 10.98
C PHE A 792 16.39 10.42 11.77
N SER A 793 16.44 9.28 11.06
CA SER A 793 16.50 7.94 11.66
C SER A 793 17.69 7.16 11.09
N PRO A 794 18.92 7.38 11.64
CA PRO A 794 20.09 6.60 11.27
C PRO A 794 20.11 5.24 11.93
N GLY A 795 20.70 4.26 11.25
CA GLY A 795 20.87 2.91 11.77
C GLY A 795 22.13 2.22 11.28
N LEU A 796 22.48 1.16 11.94
CA LEU A 796 23.58 0.27 11.57
C LEU A 796 23.07 -1.17 11.48
N GLU A 797 23.45 -1.86 10.43
CA GLU A 797 23.20 -3.30 10.28
C GLU A 797 24.52 -4.04 10.33
N TRP A 798 24.63 -4.99 11.27
CA TRP A 798 25.75 -5.91 11.42
C TRP A 798 25.41 -7.26 10.80
N ARG A 799 26.19 -7.69 9.81
CA ARG A 799 26.09 -9.02 9.19
C ARG A 799 27.16 -9.93 9.78
N PHE A 800 26.74 -11.05 10.33
CA PHE A 800 27.66 -12.01 10.95
C PHE A 800 27.27 -13.44 10.61
N HIS A 801 28.25 -14.30 10.72
CA HIS A 801 28.09 -15.73 10.45
C HIS A 801 28.15 -16.50 11.77
N PHE A 802 27.13 -17.32 12.02
CA PHE A 802 27.08 -18.16 13.21
C PHE A 802 26.51 -19.54 12.86
N ARG A 803 27.22 -20.62 13.22
CA ARG A 803 26.87 -22.04 12.97
C ARG A 803 26.45 -22.33 11.52
N GLY A 804 27.19 -21.79 10.54
CA GLY A 804 26.91 -22.02 9.13
C GLY A 804 25.76 -21.20 8.54
N LYS A 805 25.20 -20.29 9.31
CA LYS A 805 24.11 -19.41 8.90
C LYS A 805 24.57 -17.95 8.95
N TYR A 806 24.02 -17.12 8.05
CA TYR A 806 24.21 -15.66 8.08
C TYR A 806 23.07 -14.99 8.79
N PHE A 807 23.39 -14.03 9.64
CA PHE A 807 22.44 -13.21 10.37
C PHE A 807 22.69 -11.75 10.05
N GLY A 808 21.60 -10.96 10.02
CA GLY A 808 21.64 -9.51 10.01
C GLY A 808 20.99 -8.98 11.29
N LEU A 809 21.72 -8.19 12.06
CA LEU A 809 21.21 -7.48 13.22
C LEU A 809 21.25 -5.99 12.90
N ARG A 810 20.11 -5.35 12.84
CA ARG A 810 19.96 -3.90 12.59
C ARG A 810 19.52 -3.21 13.87
N GLY A 811 20.15 -2.08 14.19
CA GLY A 811 19.67 -1.12 15.18
C GLY A 811 19.44 0.22 14.52
N VAL A 812 18.30 0.83 14.78
CA VAL A 812 17.91 2.15 14.25
C VAL A 812 17.58 3.07 15.42
N ALA A 813 18.09 4.29 15.38
CA ALA A 813 17.68 5.37 16.27
C ALA A 813 16.64 6.22 15.54
N GLU A 814 15.37 5.88 15.69
CA GLU A 814 14.28 6.64 15.10
C GLU A 814 14.19 8.04 15.70
N ASN A 815 13.99 9.04 14.84
CA ASN A 815 13.88 10.45 15.24
C ASN A 815 15.02 10.85 16.23
N ILE A 816 16.29 10.62 15.82
CA ILE A 816 17.45 10.83 16.70
C ILE A 816 17.55 12.27 17.21
N ASN A 817 17.04 13.22 16.42
CA ASN A 817 16.95 14.64 16.77
C ASN A 817 15.93 14.93 17.88
N ASN A 818 15.09 13.94 18.23
CA ASN A 818 14.10 14.00 19.31
C ASN A 818 13.10 15.15 19.19
N ASN A 819 12.69 15.49 17.96
CA ASN A 819 11.58 16.41 17.74
C ASN A 819 10.28 15.77 18.24
N LEU A 820 9.40 16.56 18.83
CA LEU A 820 8.17 16.05 19.39
C LEU A 820 7.23 15.49 18.31
N ASN A 821 7.19 16.11 17.13
CA ASN A 821 6.30 15.73 16.01
C ASN A 821 4.88 15.39 16.49
N PRO A 822 4.15 16.36 17.06
CA PRO A 822 2.84 16.10 17.64
C PRO A 822 1.84 15.75 16.54
N TYR A 823 0.92 14.85 16.85
CA TYR A 823 -0.18 14.47 15.94
C TYR A 823 -1.57 14.63 16.56
N ILE A 824 -1.63 15.12 17.82
CA ILE A 824 -2.88 15.47 18.51
C ILE A 824 -2.80 16.92 18.95
N VAL A 825 -3.91 17.63 18.83
CA VAL A 825 -4.09 19.00 19.26
C VAL A 825 -5.44 19.17 19.97
N TYR A 826 -5.46 19.94 21.06
CA TYR A 826 -6.71 20.41 21.66
C TYR A 826 -7.25 21.55 20.81
N ASN A 827 -8.13 21.25 19.86
CA ASN A 827 -8.65 22.19 18.88
C ASN A 827 -10.01 22.82 19.25
N ASN A 828 -10.55 22.49 20.44
CA ASN A 828 -11.77 23.08 20.94
C ASN A 828 -11.51 24.46 21.56
N VAL A 829 -12.13 25.54 21.00
CA VAL A 829 -11.92 26.93 21.42
C VAL A 829 -12.39 27.21 22.84
N ASP A 830 -13.29 26.38 23.37
CA ASP A 830 -13.81 26.49 24.74
C ASP A 830 -12.94 25.75 25.77
N SER A 831 -11.92 25.02 25.30
CA SER A 831 -10.98 24.32 26.20
C SER A 831 -9.90 25.27 26.73
N PRO A 832 -9.55 25.21 28.03
CA PRO A 832 -8.38 25.92 28.55
C PRO A 832 -7.06 25.47 27.94
N GLN A 833 -7.04 24.31 27.28
CA GLN A 833 -5.86 23.75 26.57
C GLN A 833 -5.85 24.07 25.07
N TYR A 834 -6.75 24.94 24.60
CA TYR A 834 -6.86 25.26 23.16
C TYR A 834 -5.51 25.56 22.52
N LEU A 835 -5.25 24.93 21.36
CA LEU A 835 -3.98 24.97 20.61
C LEU A 835 -2.77 24.36 21.34
N THR A 836 -2.98 23.57 22.38
CA THR A 836 -1.91 22.77 22.98
C THR A 836 -1.74 21.46 22.20
N PHE A 837 -0.51 21.21 21.75
CA PHE A 837 -0.14 19.99 21.02
C PHE A 837 0.35 18.93 21.98
N THR A 838 -0.02 17.68 21.76
CA THR A 838 0.34 16.54 22.60
C THR A 838 0.59 15.28 21.77
N GLN A 839 1.05 14.23 22.42
CA GLN A 839 1.26 12.89 21.87
C GLN A 839 2.11 12.92 20.60
N GLY A 840 3.38 13.30 20.75
CA GLY A 840 4.34 13.31 19.65
C GLY A 840 5.19 12.04 19.61
N LEU A 841 5.64 11.70 18.41
CA LEU A 841 6.60 10.63 18.17
C LEU A 841 8.02 11.13 18.48
N GLY A 842 8.44 11.01 19.75
CA GLY A 842 9.80 11.28 20.17
C GLY A 842 10.80 10.22 19.69
N ARG A 843 12.06 10.32 20.21
CA ARG A 843 13.11 9.35 19.89
C ARG A 843 12.74 7.95 20.33
N ALA A 844 12.92 6.96 19.44
CA ALA A 844 12.81 5.54 19.74
C ALA A 844 14.05 4.78 19.25
N PHE A 845 14.28 3.60 19.81
CA PHE A 845 15.33 2.70 19.35
C PHE A 845 14.67 1.37 18.96
N THR A 846 14.82 1.00 17.70
CA THR A 846 14.27 -0.23 17.16
C THR A 846 15.39 -1.18 16.75
N THR A 847 15.11 -2.47 16.86
CA THR A 847 16.05 -3.52 16.43
C THR A 847 15.34 -4.50 15.54
N ARG A 848 16.02 -4.99 14.52
CA ARG A 848 15.56 -6.04 13.63
C ARG A 848 16.61 -7.13 13.54
N ILE A 849 16.21 -8.37 13.74
CA ILE A 849 17.06 -9.53 13.53
C ILE A 849 16.47 -10.39 12.42
N ARG A 850 17.31 -10.76 11.46
CA ARG A 850 16.91 -11.69 10.38
C ARG A 850 17.93 -12.81 10.21
N LEU A 851 17.44 -14.00 9.90
CA LEU A 851 18.24 -15.09 9.43
C LEU A 851 18.36 -14.99 7.91
N ILE A 852 19.59 -14.89 7.41
CA ILE A 852 19.88 -14.83 5.98
C ILE A 852 20.36 -16.21 5.57
N GLN A 853 19.55 -16.98 4.87
CA GLN A 853 19.97 -18.29 4.40
C GLN A 853 21.01 -18.17 3.28
N SER A 854 22.20 -18.81 3.43
CA SER A 854 23.08 -18.98 2.29
C SER A 854 22.54 -20.11 1.40
N SER A 855 22.25 -19.84 0.13
CA SER A 855 22.00 -20.92 -0.83
C SER A 855 23.32 -21.71 -1.00
N ARG A 856 23.31 -22.96 -0.67
CA ARG A 856 24.38 -23.89 -1.10
C ARG A 856 24.21 -24.26 -2.56
#